data_c851cffc7d819dc9a2f82910c36c5dae
#
_entry.id   c851cffc7d819dc9a2f82910c36c5dae
#
_cell.length_a   1.000
_cell.length_b   1.000
_cell.length_c   1.000
_cell.angle_alpha   90.00
_cell.angle_beta   90.00
_cell.angle_gamma   90.00
#
_symmetry.space_group_name_H-M   'P 1'
#
loop_
_entity.id
_entity.type
_entity.pdbx_description
1 polymer ?
#
loop_
_entity_poly.entity_id
_entity_poly.type
_entity_poly.pdbx_seq_one_letter_code
_entity_poly.pdbx_strand_id
1 'polypeptide(L)'
;VSEEPRRPRHAAPDDTKPDQEAESASWTPPAPVRWETPEPSISGRLDSSEPPKRKAAPETDAERTIFHAPVQQRPQTPPRGQQRPIPGAEDPTRPPGEMAPVSPQTQVVRPAWQAPADAPQPTSVLSSPTPETQSIMPPAPRVDPGPGQLPDPGTESVLPERSSESHGTGTGTGTGSGSRGTGTGTGSFPGTARRTSSRTSRRGRLGAGLVDVPQVPYRDPASAVLDNPMVSEEKRFCGNCSAKVGRGKDGRPGSPEGNCEKCGNPFSFVPKLRPNEIVGGQYEVLGALAYGGLGWIYLAQDHNVSDRWVVLKGLIDTGDATAMAAAANEQRFLAEVEHPNIVKIHNFVQHPDGDTGNSVGYIVMEYVGGQSLRQLALAHHRETKRPEPLPIGQVIAYGLEILPAMGYLHSQNLLYCDLKPDNVIQTHEQLKLIDLGAVRRIDDYESPLFFTTGYSAPELATHGASVASDLYTVGRTLAVLSFEFSGYTSKYKATLPGPDVVPLFALFGSYYRFLRRATHTDPDRRFIAAEEMGDQLTGVLREIMALGTGKPRPGASTVFGPETRTFGVDLVVPEHGGSVPLPDPGEVVSGLPIPQVDTDDPAAGMLASTVALDPAGAIDSLAGAPRESIEVRLRIVRARIELGELVEAQRQLQAGQYLAIKAGFPHDWRIDWYRGLIELAGGRSRVAHVAFEAVYDDLPGEIAPKLALAVSAEGVGDYFGAARYYELVWRTDRSYVSAAFGLARVYLAQGARASAIEVLEAVPASSTHYVAAQVAAIKIKTRINGGGKDPVQVSERDLVDASTRLERLQLDAERRTRLSAEVLEAAHGWLNSQNRPTPGAKVLGCALDERDLRFGLERCYRTLARLAGTVDQRVELVDKANAIRPRTLT
;
A
#
# COMPACT_ATOMS: atom_id res chain seq x y z
N VAL A 1 17.79 -3.87 -65.67
CA VAL A 1 19.13 -4.30 -65.80
C VAL A 1 19.72 -4.44 -64.36
N SER A 2 19.69 -5.67 -63.82
CA SER A 2 20.81 -6.50 -63.30
C SER A 2 21.53 -5.86 -62.12
N GLU A 3 21.90 -6.52 -61.04
CA GLU A 3 22.28 -7.92 -60.72
C GLU A 3 22.43 -8.07 -59.20
N GLU A 4 21.97 -9.18 -58.64
CA GLU A 4 22.56 -9.84 -57.42
C GLU A 4 23.97 -10.41 -57.80
N PRO A 5 24.94 -10.76 -56.89
CA PRO A 5 24.76 -11.95 -56.06
C PRO A 5 25.60 -12.14 -54.76
N ARG A 6 25.18 -13.14 -53.95
CA ARG A 6 25.96 -14.23 -53.32
C ARG A 6 26.54 -14.12 -51.91
N ARG A 7 26.09 -15.07 -51.08
CA ARG A 7 26.69 -15.66 -49.86
C ARG A 7 28.01 -16.43 -50.15
N PRO A 8 28.86 -16.75 -49.14
CA PRO A 8 28.87 -18.07 -48.49
C PRO A 8 29.16 -18.10 -46.98
N ARG A 9 28.64 -19.00 -46.19
CA ARG A 9 28.83 -20.42 -45.76
C ARG A 9 29.98 -20.68 -44.79
N HIS A 10 29.58 -21.20 -43.59
CA HIS A 10 30.16 -22.31 -42.76
C HIS A 10 31.30 -22.01 -41.80
N ALA A 11 31.13 -22.26 -40.48
CA ALA A 11 31.53 -23.50 -39.79
C ALA A 11 31.17 -23.47 -38.29
N ALA A 12 30.67 -24.56 -37.75
CA ALA A 12 30.64 -24.97 -36.35
C ALA A 12 31.61 -26.21 -36.23
N PRO A 13 31.76 -26.92 -35.09
CA PRO A 13 31.62 -26.61 -33.65
C PRO A 13 32.86 -27.00 -32.86
N ASP A 14 32.93 -26.75 -31.53
CA ASP A 14 33.55 -27.71 -30.61
C ASP A 14 33.05 -27.57 -29.15
N ASP A 15 32.89 -28.75 -28.55
CA ASP A 15 32.47 -29.02 -27.19
C ASP A 15 33.54 -28.72 -26.14
N THR A 16 33.14 -28.26 -24.95
CA THR A 16 33.57 -28.86 -23.65
C THR A 16 32.81 -28.23 -22.48
N LYS A 17 32.21 -29.02 -21.61
CA LYS A 17 31.70 -28.74 -20.23
C LYS A 17 32.82 -29.04 -19.21
N PRO A 18 32.61 -28.88 -17.87
CA PRO A 18 31.83 -27.92 -17.06
C PRO A 18 32.67 -27.29 -15.92
N ASP A 19 32.16 -26.25 -15.27
CA ASP A 19 32.33 -26.12 -13.81
C ASP A 19 31.28 -25.18 -13.20
N GLN A 20 30.82 -25.59 -12.01
CA GLN A 20 29.78 -24.94 -11.20
C GLN A 20 30.38 -23.82 -10.40
N GLU A 21 29.82 -22.61 -10.51
CA GLU A 21 29.89 -21.61 -9.46
C GLU A 21 28.52 -20.93 -9.31
N ALA A 22 28.10 -20.80 -8.04
CA ALA A 22 26.83 -20.28 -7.64
C ALA A 22 26.80 -18.74 -7.79
N GLU A 23 26.07 -18.22 -8.78
CA GLU A 23 25.80 -16.80 -8.92
C GLU A 23 24.60 -16.39 -8.07
N SER A 24 24.86 -15.45 -7.17
CA SER A 24 23.86 -14.64 -6.49
C SER A 24 23.03 -13.85 -7.51
N ALA A 25 21.76 -14.19 -7.65
CA ALA A 25 20.83 -13.52 -8.54
C ALA A 25 20.58 -12.08 -8.07
N SER A 26 21.26 -11.12 -8.68
CA SER A 26 20.90 -9.70 -8.62
C SER A 26 19.61 -9.48 -9.42
N TRP A 27 18.59 -8.92 -8.76
CA TRP A 27 17.34 -8.55 -9.39
C TRP A 27 17.56 -7.46 -10.44
N THR A 28 17.32 -7.77 -11.71
CA THR A 28 17.16 -6.79 -12.81
C THR A 28 15.68 -6.72 -13.15
N PRO A 29 15.05 -5.53 -13.20
CA PRO A 29 13.65 -5.44 -13.62
C PRO A 29 13.52 -5.89 -15.08
N PRO A 30 12.42 -6.56 -15.45
CA PRO A 30 12.16 -6.91 -16.84
C PRO A 30 12.09 -5.63 -17.68
N ALA A 31 12.65 -5.70 -18.88
CA ALA A 31 12.64 -4.58 -19.83
C ALA A 31 11.21 -4.07 -20.04
N PRO A 32 11.00 -2.75 -20.16
CA PRO A 32 9.67 -2.19 -20.34
C PRO A 32 9.06 -2.74 -21.62
N VAL A 33 7.89 -3.37 -21.48
CA VAL A 33 7.04 -3.73 -22.62
C VAL A 33 6.63 -2.42 -23.26
N ARG A 34 7.13 -2.14 -24.47
CA ARG A 34 6.71 -1.00 -25.30
C ARG A 34 5.26 -1.23 -25.70
N TRP A 35 4.34 -0.49 -25.11
CA TRP A 35 2.99 -0.36 -25.58
C TRP A 35 2.99 0.73 -26.64
N GLU A 36 2.97 0.35 -27.92
CA GLU A 36 2.72 1.27 -29.01
C GLU A 36 1.20 1.57 -29.01
N THR A 37 0.87 2.82 -28.70
CA THR A 37 -0.49 3.35 -28.94
C THR A 37 -0.69 3.51 -30.44
N PRO A 38 -1.73 2.91 -31.06
CA PRO A 38 -2.04 3.25 -32.44
C PRO A 38 -2.65 4.64 -32.49
N GLU A 39 -2.01 5.55 -33.22
CA GLU A 39 -2.60 6.83 -33.60
C GLU A 39 -3.87 6.60 -34.46
N PRO A 40 -4.97 7.32 -34.21
CA PRO A 40 -6.12 7.26 -35.09
C PRO A 40 -5.81 8.01 -36.38
N SER A 41 -5.64 7.30 -37.48
CA SER A 41 -5.58 7.86 -38.82
C SER A 41 -6.96 8.39 -39.25
N ILE A 42 -7.14 9.70 -39.15
CA ILE A 42 -8.27 10.40 -39.79
C ILE A 42 -7.72 11.08 -41.04
N SER A 43 -7.89 10.44 -42.20
CA SER A 43 -7.78 11.09 -43.48
C SER A 43 -9.17 11.56 -43.91
N GLY A 44 -9.46 12.82 -43.71
CA GLY A 44 -10.66 13.47 -44.24
C GLY A 44 -10.37 14.93 -44.48
N ARG A 45 -10.21 15.32 -45.74
CA ARG A 45 -10.12 16.72 -46.17
C ARG A 45 -11.36 17.47 -45.67
N LEU A 46 -11.16 18.61 -45.01
CA LEU A 46 -12.19 19.63 -44.82
C LEU A 46 -11.72 20.94 -45.38
N ASP A 47 -12.59 21.46 -46.27
CA ASP A 47 -12.50 22.76 -46.85
C ASP A 47 -12.61 23.91 -45.83
N SER A 48 -11.90 24.98 -46.14
CA SER A 48 -11.90 26.24 -45.44
C SER A 48 -13.24 26.96 -45.58
N SER A 49 -13.93 27.29 -44.47
CA SER A 49 -14.87 28.39 -44.39
C SER A 49 -14.97 28.92 -42.94
N GLU A 50 -15.00 30.24 -42.82
CA GLU A 50 -14.98 31.03 -41.59
C GLU A 50 -16.12 30.70 -40.56
N PRO A 51 -15.90 30.90 -39.25
CA PRO A 51 -16.94 30.70 -38.24
C PRO A 51 -17.83 31.96 -38.07
N PRO A 52 -19.13 31.80 -37.89
CA PRO A 52 -20.04 32.93 -37.67
C PRO A 52 -20.00 33.45 -36.21
N LYS A 53 -20.10 34.78 -36.09
CA LYS A 53 -20.20 35.55 -34.86
C LYS A 53 -21.43 35.15 -34.01
N ARG A 54 -21.23 34.77 -32.78
CA ARG A 54 -22.32 34.56 -31.81
C ARG A 54 -22.84 35.90 -31.27
N LYS A 55 -24.13 36.08 -31.33
CA LYS A 55 -24.92 37.15 -30.71
C LYS A 55 -25.06 36.86 -29.19
N ALA A 56 -24.94 37.92 -28.37
CA ALA A 56 -25.21 37.93 -26.96
C ALA A 56 -26.72 37.78 -26.67
N ALA A 57 -27.06 37.04 -25.63
CA ALA A 57 -28.38 36.96 -25.02
C ALA A 57 -28.30 37.52 -23.59
N PRO A 58 -29.40 38.06 -23.05
CA PRO A 58 -29.38 39.08 -21.96
C PRO A 58 -29.18 38.45 -20.56
N GLU A 59 -28.52 39.22 -19.72
CA GLU A 59 -28.32 38.98 -18.31
C GLU A 59 -29.63 39.12 -17.52
N THR A 60 -29.85 38.18 -16.59
CA THR A 60 -30.83 38.33 -15.50
C THR A 60 -30.06 38.48 -14.21
N ASP A 61 -30.40 39.54 -13.49
CA ASP A 61 -29.86 39.94 -12.18
C ASP A 61 -30.06 38.84 -11.12
N ALA A 62 -28.95 38.49 -10.43
CA ALA A 62 -28.96 37.90 -9.11
C ALA A 62 -27.83 38.47 -8.29
N GLU A 63 -28.25 39.11 -7.19
CA GLU A 63 -27.46 39.89 -6.27
C GLU A 63 -26.17 39.21 -5.80
N ARG A 64 -25.03 39.83 -6.04
CA ARG A 64 -23.74 39.59 -5.40
C ARG A 64 -23.45 40.65 -4.37
N THR A 65 -23.50 40.27 -3.11
CA THR A 65 -23.00 41.11 -2.01
C THR A 65 -21.47 41.09 -2.02
N ILE A 66 -20.86 42.21 -2.38
CA ILE A 66 -19.40 42.38 -2.37
C ILE A 66 -19.01 43.05 -1.06
N PHE A 67 -18.19 42.34 -0.25
CA PHE A 67 -17.50 42.95 0.88
C PHE A 67 -16.25 43.67 0.39
N HIS A 68 -16.19 44.99 0.54
CA HIS A 68 -15.00 45.79 0.31
C HIS A 68 -14.08 45.75 1.53
N ALA A 69 -12.84 45.40 1.36
CA ALA A 69 -11.75 45.63 2.29
C ALA A 69 -11.13 47.03 2.06
N PRO A 70 -10.67 47.74 3.10
CA PRO A 70 -10.17 49.12 2.96
C PRO A 70 -8.78 49.16 2.30
N VAL A 71 -8.65 50.11 1.39
CA VAL A 71 -7.43 50.46 0.64
C VAL A 71 -6.42 51.11 1.59
N GLN A 72 -5.25 50.51 1.80
CA GLN A 72 -4.08 51.15 2.36
C GLN A 72 -3.24 51.80 1.26
N GLN A 73 -2.86 53.05 1.51
CA GLN A 73 -2.13 53.95 0.61
C GLN A 73 -0.71 53.42 0.32
N ARG A 74 -0.35 53.41 -0.96
CA ARG A 74 1.03 53.18 -1.45
C ARG A 74 1.94 54.38 -1.11
N PRO A 75 3.20 54.12 -0.69
CA PRO A 75 4.24 55.16 -0.70
C PRO A 75 4.78 55.39 -2.13
N GLN A 76 5.06 56.63 -2.40
CA GLN A 76 5.52 57.18 -3.68
C GLN A 76 6.94 56.71 -4.03
N THR A 77 7.17 56.40 -5.30
CA THR A 77 8.47 56.08 -5.92
C THR A 77 9.28 57.35 -6.19
N PRO A 78 10.61 57.36 -5.97
CA PRO A 78 11.52 58.39 -6.53
C PRO A 78 12.03 58.02 -7.95
N PRO A 79 12.59 58.97 -8.70
CA PRO A 79 12.69 58.92 -10.17
C PRO A 79 13.85 58.14 -10.74
N ARG A 80 13.65 57.71 -11.99
CA ARG A 80 14.59 57.04 -12.88
C ARG A 80 15.96 57.71 -12.96
N GLY A 81 16.98 56.88 -12.88
CA GLY A 81 18.36 57.20 -13.30
C GLY A 81 19.16 56.00 -13.79
N GLN A 82 19.45 56.00 -15.06
CA GLN A 82 20.58 55.37 -15.76
C GLN A 82 20.67 53.84 -15.86
N GLN A 83 20.54 53.39 -17.10
CA GLN A 83 20.86 52.09 -17.65
C GLN A 83 22.34 51.74 -17.47
N ARG A 84 22.64 50.48 -17.12
CA ARG A 84 23.93 49.83 -17.34
C ARG A 84 23.73 48.47 -18.05
N PRO A 85 24.70 48.04 -18.85
CA PRO A 85 24.47 47.06 -19.91
C PRO A 85 24.55 45.60 -19.40
N ILE A 86 23.89 44.74 -20.16
CA ILE A 86 23.87 43.28 -20.04
C ILE A 86 25.27 42.74 -20.44
N PRO A 87 25.91 41.84 -19.63
CA PRO A 87 27.02 41.03 -20.09
C PRO A 87 26.54 39.77 -20.77
N GLY A 88 27.24 39.44 -21.86
CA GLY A 88 26.87 38.40 -22.80
C GLY A 88 27.15 36.95 -22.42
N ALA A 89 26.63 36.16 -23.30
CA ALA A 89 26.93 34.79 -23.75
C ALA A 89 27.82 33.89 -22.88
N GLU A 90 27.27 32.81 -22.42
CA GLU A 90 27.97 31.68 -21.80
C GLU A 90 28.69 30.80 -22.82
N ASP A 91 29.93 30.42 -22.48
CA ASP A 91 30.81 29.50 -23.18
C ASP A 91 30.37 28.05 -22.92
N PRO A 92 30.18 27.20 -23.96
CA PRO A 92 29.63 25.84 -23.82
C PRO A 92 30.62 24.75 -23.40
N THR A 93 31.73 25.04 -22.76
CA THR A 93 32.77 24.05 -22.45
C THR A 93 33.11 23.88 -20.95
N ARG A 94 32.10 23.80 -20.09
CA ARG A 94 32.35 23.44 -18.70
C ARG A 94 31.49 22.24 -18.28
N PRO A 95 32.09 21.16 -17.74
CA PRO A 95 31.29 20.04 -17.24
C PRO A 95 30.45 20.48 -16.04
N PRO A 96 29.25 19.90 -15.83
CA PRO A 96 28.37 20.27 -14.74
C PRO A 96 29.04 19.95 -13.39
N GLY A 97 29.31 21.03 -12.63
CA GLY A 97 29.82 20.92 -11.28
C GLY A 97 28.80 20.20 -10.37
N GLU A 98 29.32 19.31 -9.53
CA GLU A 98 28.59 18.61 -8.49
C GLU A 98 27.73 19.58 -7.67
N MET A 99 26.42 19.47 -7.79
CA MET A 99 25.49 20.11 -6.87
C MET A 99 25.58 19.39 -5.53
N ALA A 100 26.21 19.99 -4.55
CA ALA A 100 26.13 19.54 -3.17
C ALA A 100 24.66 19.49 -2.74
N PRO A 101 24.19 18.42 -2.07
CA PRO A 101 22.79 18.28 -1.66
C PRO A 101 22.45 19.35 -0.62
N VAL A 102 21.51 20.22 -0.95
CA VAL A 102 20.95 21.21 -0.02
C VAL A 102 20.09 20.48 0.98
N SER A 103 20.53 20.41 2.23
CA SER A 103 19.68 19.91 3.32
C SER A 103 18.52 20.88 3.54
N PRO A 104 17.25 20.42 3.61
CA PRO A 104 16.12 21.28 3.92
C PRO A 104 16.26 21.85 5.35
N GLN A 105 16.10 23.14 5.47
CA GLN A 105 16.20 23.86 6.75
C GLN A 105 14.82 23.94 7.40
N THR A 106 14.74 23.61 8.68
CA THR A 106 13.56 23.82 9.51
C THR A 106 13.44 25.32 9.86
N GLN A 107 12.31 25.94 9.55
CA GLN A 107 12.03 27.33 9.87
C GLN A 107 11.05 27.42 11.04
N VAL A 108 11.31 28.28 12.02
CA VAL A 108 10.41 28.56 13.12
C VAL A 108 9.52 29.75 12.75
N VAL A 109 8.21 29.55 12.74
CA VAL A 109 7.23 30.59 12.49
C VAL A 109 6.31 30.71 13.71
N ARG A 110 6.17 31.90 14.27
CA ARG A 110 5.18 32.20 15.31
C ARG A 110 3.82 32.39 14.67
N PRO A 111 2.75 31.78 15.15
CA PRO A 111 1.42 31.98 14.60
C PRO A 111 0.98 33.44 14.85
N ALA A 112 0.65 34.14 13.77
CA ALA A 112 0.00 35.43 13.80
C ALA A 112 -1.52 35.26 13.93
N TRP A 113 -1.99 34.70 15.05
CA TRP A 113 -3.43 34.57 15.32
C TRP A 113 -3.87 35.73 16.20
N GLN A 114 -4.56 36.69 15.60
CA GLN A 114 -5.38 37.66 16.34
C GLN A 114 -6.81 37.08 16.36
N ALA A 115 -7.31 36.82 17.56
CA ALA A 115 -8.70 36.42 17.76
C ALA A 115 -9.65 37.48 17.22
N PRO A 116 -10.80 37.14 16.65
CA PRO A 116 -11.84 38.12 16.32
C PRO A 116 -12.36 38.76 17.62
N ALA A 117 -12.31 40.07 17.67
CA ALA A 117 -12.91 40.87 18.74
C ALA A 117 -14.42 40.88 18.51
N ASP A 118 -15.16 39.89 19.02
CA ASP A 118 -16.60 39.93 19.27
C ASP A 118 -17.06 38.56 19.78
N ALA A 119 -16.73 38.28 21.05
CA ALA A 119 -17.46 37.28 21.83
C ALA A 119 -18.06 37.99 23.06
N PRO A 120 -19.36 37.84 23.35
CA PRO A 120 -19.98 38.48 24.48
C PRO A 120 -19.40 37.94 25.78
N GLN A 121 -18.96 38.83 26.66
CA GLN A 121 -18.51 38.51 28.00
C GLN A 121 -19.61 37.89 28.86
N PRO A 122 -19.34 36.87 29.66
CA PRO A 122 -20.30 36.37 30.64
C PRO A 122 -20.36 37.32 31.82
N THR A 123 -21.54 37.80 32.09
CA THR A 123 -21.89 38.59 33.27
C THR A 123 -21.65 37.80 34.55
N SER A 124 -20.91 38.41 35.46
CA SER A 124 -20.67 37.95 36.82
C SER A 124 -21.96 37.90 37.64
N VAL A 125 -22.28 36.75 38.25
CA VAL A 125 -23.26 36.68 39.36
C VAL A 125 -22.66 35.82 40.48
N LEU A 126 -22.32 36.52 41.55
CA LEU A 126 -22.35 36.22 42.99
C LEU A 126 -22.27 34.77 43.52
N SER A 127 -21.32 34.67 44.43
CA SER A 127 -20.94 33.73 45.45
C SER A 127 -22.02 32.94 46.22
N SER A 128 -21.70 31.66 46.45
CA SER A 128 -21.82 30.81 47.67
C SER A 128 -23.20 30.24 48.04
N PRO A 129 -23.28 29.14 48.79
CA PRO A 129 -22.28 28.22 49.30
C PRO A 129 -22.55 26.70 49.02
N THR A 130 -21.60 25.89 49.28
CA THR A 130 -21.65 24.41 49.35
C THR A 130 -22.75 23.85 50.25
N PRO A 131 -23.33 22.68 49.94
CA PRO A 131 -23.34 21.62 50.91
C PRO A 131 -22.84 20.25 50.37
N GLU A 132 -22.14 19.58 51.24
CA GLU A 132 -21.84 18.17 51.22
C GLU A 132 -23.05 17.29 50.86
N THR A 133 -22.90 16.34 49.93
CA THR A 133 -23.88 15.27 49.79
C THR A 133 -23.17 13.92 49.66
N GLN A 134 -23.38 13.14 50.68
CA GLN A 134 -22.98 11.76 50.83
C GLN A 134 -23.52 10.87 49.70
N SER A 135 -22.66 9.99 49.28
CA SER A 135 -22.95 8.83 48.43
C SER A 135 -23.92 7.86 49.13
N ILE A 136 -25.06 7.58 48.51
CA ILE A 136 -25.95 6.46 48.90
C ILE A 136 -26.17 5.61 47.65
N MET A 137 -25.59 4.42 47.65
CA MET A 137 -25.94 3.33 46.75
C MET A 137 -27.24 2.63 47.25
N PRO A 138 -28.19 2.28 46.39
CA PRO A 138 -29.29 1.38 46.79
C PRO A 138 -28.86 -0.07 46.69
N PRO A 139 -29.35 -0.99 47.56
CA PRO A 139 -29.00 -2.38 47.59
C PRO A 139 -29.77 -3.22 46.58
N ALA A 140 -29.14 -4.28 46.08
CA ALA A 140 -29.69 -5.31 45.24
C ALA A 140 -30.76 -6.18 45.96
N PRO A 141 -31.80 -6.66 45.29
CA PRO A 141 -32.82 -7.53 45.91
C PRO A 141 -32.27 -8.97 46.04
N ARG A 142 -32.47 -9.53 47.24
CA ARG A 142 -32.31 -10.95 47.56
C ARG A 142 -33.54 -11.71 47.05
N VAL A 143 -33.32 -12.89 46.50
CA VAL A 143 -34.34 -13.92 46.28
C VAL A 143 -33.88 -15.17 47.04
N ASP A 144 -34.67 -15.61 47.98
CA ASP A 144 -34.52 -16.84 48.77
C ASP A 144 -35.05 -18.07 48.02
N PRO A 145 -34.57 -19.31 48.38
CA PRO A 145 -34.78 -20.55 47.61
C PRO A 145 -35.91 -21.39 48.20
N GLY A 146 -36.53 -22.18 47.35
CA GLY A 146 -37.48 -23.25 47.79
C GLY A 146 -37.33 -24.50 46.91
N PRO A 147 -37.68 -25.71 47.35
CA PRO A 147 -36.84 -26.89 47.18
C PRO A 147 -37.40 -27.97 46.24
N GLY A 148 -36.57 -28.92 45.76
CA GLY A 148 -37.11 -30.21 45.31
C GLY A 148 -36.29 -30.98 44.26
N GLN A 149 -35.55 -31.91 44.78
CA GLN A 149 -35.29 -33.30 44.33
C GLN A 149 -34.41 -33.61 43.10
N LEU A 150 -33.34 -34.29 43.43
CA LEU A 150 -32.41 -35.17 42.73
C LEU A 150 -33.05 -36.42 42.08
N PRO A 151 -32.38 -37.29 41.27
CA PRO A 151 -31.00 -37.78 41.45
C PRO A 151 -30.07 -37.94 40.21
N ASP A 152 -28.82 -37.99 40.52
CA ASP A 152 -27.58 -38.48 39.98
C ASP A 152 -27.59 -39.90 39.34
N PRO A 153 -26.54 -40.51 38.69
CA PRO A 153 -25.07 -40.23 38.88
C PRO A 153 -24.12 -40.45 37.69
N GLY A 154 -22.88 -39.97 37.86
CA GLY A 154 -21.61 -40.61 37.50
C GLY A 154 -20.93 -40.06 36.23
N THR A 155 -19.66 -39.74 36.22
CA THR A 155 -18.46 -40.18 36.89
C THR A 155 -17.33 -39.15 36.75
N GLU A 156 -16.63 -38.90 37.80
CA GLU A 156 -15.19 -38.71 38.10
C GLU A 156 -14.35 -37.83 37.15
N SER A 157 -13.97 -36.67 37.55
CA SER A 157 -12.91 -36.12 38.46
C SER A 157 -11.50 -36.64 38.19
N VAL A 158 -10.51 -35.71 38.03
CA VAL A 158 -9.39 -35.52 38.93
C VAL A 158 -8.51 -34.38 38.49
N LEU A 159 -8.44 -33.31 39.27
CA LEU A 159 -7.28 -32.41 39.38
C LEU A 159 -6.32 -33.02 40.42
N PRO A 160 -5.03 -32.67 40.42
CA PRO A 160 -4.50 -32.15 41.64
C PRO A 160 -3.61 -30.88 41.52
N GLU A 161 -3.54 -30.30 42.69
CA GLU A 161 -2.93 -29.09 43.17
C GLU A 161 -1.40 -29.04 43.12
N ARG A 162 -0.95 -27.81 43.39
CA ARG A 162 0.43 -27.36 43.64
C ARG A 162 1.05 -27.98 44.89
N SER A 163 2.38 -28.13 44.90
CA SER A 163 3.23 -27.76 46.02
C SER A 163 4.70 -27.59 45.62
N SER A 164 5.36 -26.75 46.33
CA SER A 164 6.63 -26.11 46.26
C SER A 164 7.83 -26.96 46.76
N GLU A 165 9.03 -26.43 46.51
CA GLU A 165 10.30 -26.55 47.24
C GLU A 165 11.39 -27.53 46.77
N SER A 166 12.44 -26.99 46.30
CA SER A 166 13.80 -26.73 46.83
C SER A 166 14.91 -27.77 46.64
N HIS A 167 16.04 -27.25 46.18
CA HIS A 167 17.47 -27.61 46.44
C HIS A 167 18.06 -28.92 45.88
N GLY A 168 19.18 -28.77 45.18
CA GLY A 168 20.20 -29.83 45.15
C GLY A 168 21.22 -29.72 44.00
N THR A 169 22.36 -29.20 44.31
CA THR A 169 23.64 -29.22 43.58
C THR A 169 24.12 -30.63 43.21
N GLY A 170 24.78 -30.75 42.02
CA GLY A 170 25.51 -31.99 41.74
C GLY A 170 26.25 -31.95 40.39
N THR A 171 27.53 -31.70 40.43
CA THR A 171 28.54 -31.87 39.39
C THR A 171 28.73 -33.33 38.95
N GLY A 172 29.00 -33.60 37.72
CA GLY A 172 29.44 -34.90 37.21
C GLY A 172 29.82 -34.93 35.74
N THR A 173 31.09 -34.93 35.51
CA THR A 173 31.80 -35.22 34.23
C THR A 173 31.68 -36.70 33.88
N GLY A 174 31.60 -37.02 32.57
CA GLY A 174 31.75 -38.42 32.12
C GLY A 174 31.77 -38.56 30.58
N THR A 175 32.92 -38.77 30.07
CA THR A 175 33.33 -39.22 28.72
C THR A 175 32.93 -40.66 28.45
N GLY A 176 32.58 -41.01 27.21
CA GLY A 176 32.58 -42.46 26.83
C GLY A 176 32.00 -42.74 25.45
N SER A 177 32.87 -43.05 24.59
CA SER A 177 32.90 -43.66 23.25
C SER A 177 31.97 -44.87 22.96
N GLY A 178 31.46 -44.88 21.69
CA GLY A 178 31.58 -46.06 20.79
C GLY A 178 30.56 -47.17 20.82
N SER A 179 29.80 -47.43 19.83
CA SER A 179 30.04 -48.58 18.87
C SER A 179 28.85 -48.84 17.97
N ARG A 180 29.19 -49.49 16.83
CA ARG A 180 28.34 -49.90 15.71
C ARG A 180 27.39 -51.03 16.10
N GLY A 181 26.19 -51.05 15.50
CA GLY A 181 25.30 -52.18 15.44
C GLY A 181 24.38 -52.10 14.22
N THR A 182 24.60 -53.00 13.27
CA THR A 182 23.79 -53.27 12.09
C THR A 182 22.51 -54.00 12.46
N GLY A 183 21.36 -53.61 11.86
CA GLY A 183 20.13 -54.39 11.96
C GLY A 183 19.08 -53.97 10.92
N THR A 184 18.81 -54.85 10.00
CA THR A 184 17.78 -54.81 8.93
C THR A 184 16.37 -54.91 9.48
N GLY A 185 15.40 -54.17 8.89
CA GLY A 185 13.99 -54.53 9.02
C GLY A 185 12.95 -53.44 8.71
N THR A 186 12.38 -53.58 7.52
CA THR A 186 10.98 -53.33 7.10
C THR A 186 10.18 -52.12 7.60
N GLY A 187 9.82 -51.28 6.65
CA GLY A 187 8.48 -50.73 6.41
C GLY A 187 7.81 -49.86 7.50
N SER A 188 7.79 -48.55 7.28
CA SER A 188 6.72 -47.71 7.82
C SER A 188 6.69 -46.37 7.07
N PHE A 189 5.49 -45.88 6.80
CA PHE A 189 5.10 -44.65 6.12
C PHE A 189 5.80 -43.39 6.66
N PRO A 190 6.11 -42.38 5.82
CA PRO A 190 6.69 -41.12 6.28
C PRO A 190 5.60 -40.28 6.94
N GLY A 191 5.63 -40.27 8.27
CA GLY A 191 4.94 -39.23 9.06
C GLY A 191 5.47 -37.87 8.72
N THR A 192 4.58 -36.97 8.36
CA THR A 192 4.84 -35.53 8.19
C THR A 192 5.41 -34.96 9.49
N ALA A 193 6.72 -34.77 9.51
CA ALA A 193 7.38 -33.98 10.56
C ALA A 193 6.81 -32.54 10.51
N ARG A 194 5.92 -32.25 11.44
CA ARG A 194 5.57 -30.86 11.80
C ARG A 194 6.85 -30.16 12.22
N ARG A 195 7.41 -29.38 11.31
CA ARG A 195 8.37 -28.34 11.66
C ARG A 195 7.60 -27.33 12.50
N THR A 196 7.73 -27.40 13.81
CA THR A 196 7.46 -26.32 14.74
C THR A 196 8.48 -25.22 14.44
N SER A 197 8.20 -24.38 13.43
CA SER A 197 8.93 -23.14 13.27
C SER A 197 8.59 -22.25 14.46
N SER A 198 9.57 -22.03 15.32
CA SER A 198 9.49 -21.10 16.43
C SER A 198 8.98 -19.75 15.93
N ARG A 199 7.80 -19.35 16.39
CA ARG A 199 7.12 -18.06 16.10
C ARG A 199 7.86 -16.85 16.70
N THR A 200 9.02 -17.05 17.33
CA THR A 200 9.75 -16.00 18.05
C THR A 200 10.77 -15.21 17.23
N SER A 201 11.03 -15.57 15.95
CA SER A 201 12.06 -14.89 15.14
C SER A 201 11.56 -13.88 14.09
N ARG A 202 10.25 -13.62 14.01
CA ARG A 202 9.71 -12.69 12.98
C ARG A 202 9.48 -11.26 13.47
N ARG A 203 9.57 -10.97 14.77
CA ARG A 203 9.35 -9.63 15.34
C ARG A 203 10.56 -8.69 15.33
N GLY A 204 11.71 -9.10 14.82
CA GLY A 204 12.95 -8.32 14.84
C GLY A 204 13.58 -8.07 13.47
N ARG A 205 12.84 -8.22 12.35
CA ARG A 205 13.36 -7.89 11.02
C ARG A 205 12.55 -6.76 10.39
N LEU A 206 13.24 -5.67 10.01
CA LEU A 206 12.70 -4.60 9.18
C LEU A 206 11.93 -5.17 7.99
N GLY A 207 10.77 -4.55 7.66
CA GLY A 207 9.94 -4.98 6.54
C GLY A 207 8.98 -6.13 6.82
N ALA A 208 8.64 -6.41 8.10
CA ALA A 208 7.66 -7.42 8.53
C ALA A 208 7.91 -8.83 7.93
N GLY A 209 9.13 -9.13 7.49
CA GLY A 209 9.51 -10.37 6.79
C GLY A 209 8.97 -10.48 5.35
N LEU A 210 8.44 -9.40 4.78
CA LEU A 210 8.01 -9.32 3.38
C LEU A 210 9.16 -8.88 2.46
N VAL A 211 10.05 -8.03 2.97
CA VAL A 211 11.20 -7.46 2.25
C VAL A 211 12.47 -7.71 3.04
N ASP A 212 13.57 -8.00 2.37
CA ASP A 212 14.90 -8.06 2.97
C ASP A 212 15.52 -6.66 2.87
N VAL A 213 15.64 -5.98 4.01
CA VAL A 213 16.25 -4.65 4.11
C VAL A 213 17.73 -4.81 4.46
N PRO A 214 18.66 -4.18 3.71
CA PRO A 214 20.08 -4.23 4.01
C PRO A 214 20.36 -3.76 5.44
N GLN A 215 21.16 -4.52 6.18
CA GLN A 215 21.52 -4.19 7.56
C GLN A 215 22.57 -3.07 7.60
N VAL A 216 22.40 -2.14 8.54
CA VAL A 216 23.41 -1.12 8.83
C VAL A 216 24.33 -1.65 9.93
N PRO A 217 25.66 -1.71 9.69
CA PRO A 217 26.59 -2.17 10.71
C PRO A 217 26.54 -1.26 11.95
N TYR A 218 26.68 -1.86 13.13
CA TYR A 218 26.83 -1.09 14.35
C TYR A 218 28.09 -0.22 14.25
N ARG A 219 27.94 1.06 14.55
CA ARG A 219 29.04 2.01 14.61
C ARG A 219 29.42 2.27 16.07
N ASP A 220 30.70 2.13 16.39
CA ASP A 220 31.24 2.51 17.71
C ASP A 220 30.90 3.97 18.02
N PRO A 221 30.25 4.27 19.14
CA PRO A 221 29.87 5.63 19.53
C PRO A 221 31.03 6.63 19.51
N ALA A 222 32.18 6.27 20.01
CA ALA A 222 33.35 7.15 20.06
C ALA A 222 33.82 7.55 18.64
N SER A 223 33.68 6.65 17.66
CA SER A 223 34.03 6.92 16.24
C SER A 223 33.07 7.90 15.56
N ALA A 224 31.96 8.26 16.19
CA ALA A 224 30.98 9.21 15.65
C ALA A 224 31.29 10.66 16.04
N VAL A 225 32.20 10.89 17.00
CA VAL A 225 32.64 12.22 17.42
C VAL A 225 33.38 12.92 16.28
N LEU A 226 33.08 14.21 16.07
CA LEU A 226 33.71 15.03 15.04
C LEU A 226 35.10 15.45 15.51
N ASP A 227 36.17 15.18 14.70
CA ASP A 227 37.55 15.61 14.98
C ASP A 227 37.67 17.14 14.97
N ASN A 228 36.93 17.81 14.09
CA ASN A 228 36.91 19.27 14.00
C ASN A 228 35.47 19.76 13.85
N PRO A 229 34.77 20.07 14.96
CA PRO A 229 33.38 20.45 14.92
C PRO A 229 33.17 21.87 14.40
N MET A 230 32.97 22.01 13.09
CA MET A 230 32.73 23.30 12.42
C MET A 230 31.43 23.26 11.65
N VAL A 231 30.61 24.29 11.77
CA VAL A 231 29.42 24.50 10.93
C VAL A 231 29.87 25.22 9.65
N SER A 232 29.56 24.63 8.49
CA SER A 232 29.88 25.27 7.20
C SER A 232 29.16 26.61 7.07
N GLU A 233 29.82 27.61 6.46
CA GLU A 233 29.29 28.96 6.32
C GLU A 233 27.89 28.98 5.67
N GLU A 234 27.66 28.12 4.70
CA GLU A 234 26.37 28.00 4.00
C GLU A 234 25.19 27.64 4.94
N LYS A 235 25.49 27.04 6.09
CA LYS A 235 24.49 26.62 7.09
C LYS A 235 24.35 27.59 8.25
N ARG A 236 25.08 28.72 8.25
CA ARG A 236 25.05 29.70 9.34
C ARG A 236 23.97 30.75 9.08
N PHE A 237 22.91 30.74 9.92
CA PHE A 237 21.80 31.69 9.89
C PHE A 237 21.51 32.23 11.29
N CYS A 238 21.07 33.47 11.36
CA CYS A 238 20.67 34.10 12.64
C CYS A 238 19.41 33.40 13.18
N GLY A 239 19.43 32.93 14.43
CA GLY A 239 18.31 32.26 15.09
C GLY A 239 17.05 33.14 15.23
N ASN A 240 17.21 34.47 15.28
CA ASN A 240 16.08 35.42 15.44
C ASN A 240 15.46 35.83 14.09
N CYS A 241 16.25 36.24 13.09
CA CYS A 241 15.70 36.81 11.85
C CYS A 241 16.04 36.00 10.58
N SER A 242 16.62 34.81 10.71
CA SER A 242 17.02 33.92 9.62
C SER A 242 17.93 34.55 8.55
N ALA A 243 18.57 35.69 8.85
CA ALA A 243 19.54 36.31 7.96
C ALA A 243 20.81 35.42 7.89
N LYS A 244 21.49 35.43 6.73
CA LYS A 244 22.79 34.74 6.58
C LYS A 244 23.82 35.48 7.46
N VAL A 245 24.53 34.77 8.32
CA VAL A 245 25.54 35.32 9.25
C VAL A 245 26.84 34.54 9.16
N GLY A 246 27.95 35.12 9.65
CA GLY A 246 29.25 34.43 9.70
C GLY A 246 29.75 34.00 8.32
N ARG A 247 29.48 34.81 7.28
CA ARG A 247 29.93 34.58 5.89
C ARG A 247 31.27 35.20 5.63
N GLY A 248 32.13 34.48 4.91
CA GLY A 248 33.40 35.02 4.42
C GLY A 248 33.21 36.17 3.43
N LYS A 249 34.11 37.13 3.47
CA LYS A 249 34.18 38.24 2.54
C LYS A 249 35.64 38.34 2.03
N ASP A 250 35.81 38.69 0.76
CA ASP A 250 37.12 38.91 0.13
C ASP A 250 38.13 37.76 0.29
N GLY A 251 37.67 36.49 0.20
CA GLY A 251 38.52 35.30 0.30
C GLY A 251 38.95 34.93 1.74
N ARG A 252 38.46 35.64 2.75
CA ARG A 252 38.65 35.32 4.18
C ARG A 252 37.46 34.56 4.71
N PRO A 253 37.65 33.45 5.48
CA PRO A 253 36.55 32.73 6.09
C PRO A 253 35.78 33.62 7.08
N GLY A 254 34.44 33.46 7.11
CA GLY A 254 33.59 34.21 8.03
C GLY A 254 33.77 33.73 9.49
N SER A 255 33.64 34.65 10.44
CA SER A 255 33.71 34.32 11.85
C SER A 255 32.57 33.38 12.23
N PRO A 256 32.83 32.29 12.97
CA PRO A 256 31.77 31.44 13.51
C PRO A 256 30.93 32.09 14.60
N GLU A 257 31.38 33.23 15.16
CA GLU A 257 30.69 33.98 16.22
C GLU A 257 30.61 35.46 15.88
N GLY A 258 29.59 36.14 16.41
CA GLY A 258 29.38 37.58 16.20
C GLY A 258 27.95 38.02 16.41
N ASN A 259 27.64 39.23 15.98
CA ASN A 259 26.29 39.77 16.01
C ASN A 259 25.69 39.85 14.59
N CYS A 260 24.39 39.55 14.48
CA CYS A 260 23.69 39.63 13.20
C CYS A 260 23.62 41.08 12.70
N GLU A 261 24.13 41.36 11.51
CA GLU A 261 24.11 42.67 10.87
C GLU A 261 22.67 43.20 10.65
N LYS A 262 21.66 42.31 10.57
CA LYS A 262 20.25 42.66 10.32
C LYS A 262 19.46 43.04 11.59
N CYS A 263 19.63 42.28 12.68
CA CYS A 263 18.80 42.43 13.89
C CYS A 263 19.61 42.58 15.19
N GLY A 264 20.95 42.61 15.13
CA GLY A 264 21.80 42.77 16.30
C GLY A 264 21.93 41.53 17.22
N ASN A 265 21.15 40.44 16.96
CA ASN A 265 21.16 39.27 17.81
C ASN A 265 22.51 38.54 17.73
N PRO A 266 23.11 38.11 18.86
CA PRO A 266 24.35 37.37 18.88
C PRO A 266 24.15 35.97 18.22
N PHE A 267 25.18 35.48 17.56
CA PHE A 267 25.25 34.08 17.04
C PHE A 267 26.58 33.44 17.38
N SER A 268 26.54 32.17 17.72
CA SER A 268 27.73 31.31 17.88
C SER A 268 27.46 29.95 17.26
N PHE A 269 28.38 29.49 16.43
CA PHE A 269 28.42 28.17 15.81
C PHE A 269 29.58 27.31 16.34
N VAL A 270 30.17 27.71 17.48
CA VAL A 270 31.20 26.95 18.18
C VAL A 270 30.54 26.03 19.21
N PRO A 271 31.02 24.78 19.41
CA PRO A 271 30.54 23.93 20.47
C PRO A 271 30.68 24.59 21.85
N LYS A 272 29.59 24.55 22.64
CA LYS A 272 29.56 25.13 23.99
C LYS A 272 30.21 24.22 25.05
N LEU A 273 30.00 22.89 24.89
CA LEU A 273 30.58 21.90 25.81
C LEU A 273 31.93 21.40 25.29
N ARG A 274 32.89 21.23 26.18
CA ARG A 274 34.25 20.75 25.87
C ARG A 274 34.39 19.28 26.19
N PRO A 275 35.30 18.53 25.51
CA PRO A 275 35.63 17.16 25.90
C PRO A 275 36.08 17.08 27.38
N ASN A 276 35.65 16.04 28.09
CA ASN A 276 35.84 15.78 29.53
C ASN A 276 35.13 16.75 30.49
N GLU A 277 34.23 17.59 30.00
CA GLU A 277 33.35 18.43 30.81
C GLU A 277 32.19 17.56 31.37
N ILE A 278 31.89 17.73 32.69
CA ILE A 278 30.84 16.95 33.36
C ILE A 278 29.58 17.78 33.46
N VAL A 279 28.60 17.44 32.64
CA VAL A 279 27.29 18.10 32.61
C VAL A 279 26.38 17.50 33.68
N GLY A 280 25.69 18.37 34.45
CA GLY A 280 24.74 17.95 35.47
C GLY A 280 25.36 17.04 36.58
N GLY A 281 26.68 17.05 36.72
CA GLY A 281 27.41 16.27 37.74
C GLY A 281 27.56 14.77 37.47
N GLN A 282 27.12 14.28 36.26
CA GLN A 282 27.15 12.85 35.94
C GLN A 282 27.44 12.50 34.48
N TYR A 283 27.28 13.43 33.53
CA TYR A 283 27.44 13.16 32.09
C TYR A 283 28.78 13.71 31.58
N GLU A 284 29.79 12.86 31.39
CA GLU A 284 31.07 13.25 30.83
C GLU A 284 30.99 13.37 29.31
N VAL A 285 31.27 14.56 28.80
CA VAL A 285 31.21 14.86 27.37
C VAL A 285 32.44 14.31 26.66
N LEU A 286 32.25 13.49 25.61
CA LEU A 286 33.34 13.03 24.75
C LEU A 286 33.62 14.00 23.60
N GLY A 287 32.57 14.62 23.04
CA GLY A 287 32.70 15.60 21.98
C GLY A 287 31.42 15.78 21.18
N ALA A 288 31.48 16.68 20.20
CA ALA A 288 30.31 16.98 19.34
C ALA A 288 30.08 15.90 18.28
N LEU A 289 28.82 15.50 18.10
CA LEU A 289 28.36 14.55 17.06
C LEU A 289 27.85 15.27 15.83
N ALA A 290 27.09 16.35 16.02
CA ALA A 290 26.42 17.07 14.93
C ALA A 290 25.98 18.47 15.39
N TYR A 291 25.66 19.32 14.41
CA TYR A 291 24.98 20.60 14.64
C TYR A 291 23.59 20.54 14.01
N GLY A 292 22.54 20.78 14.79
CA GLY A 292 21.14 20.76 14.35
C GLY A 292 20.44 22.13 14.47
N GLY A 293 19.15 22.17 14.21
CA GLY A 293 18.34 23.41 14.27
C GLY A 293 18.28 24.05 15.66
N LEU A 294 18.44 23.27 16.71
CA LEU A 294 18.41 23.71 18.11
C LEU A 294 19.81 23.88 18.72
N GLY A 295 20.89 23.60 17.96
CA GLY A 295 22.26 23.75 18.43
C GLY A 295 23.09 22.47 18.26
N TRP A 296 24.19 22.39 19.02
CA TRP A 296 25.11 21.26 19.03
C TRP A 296 24.55 20.06 19.77
N ILE A 297 24.87 18.88 19.24
CA ILE A 297 24.53 17.55 19.79
C ILE A 297 25.85 16.89 20.20
N TYR A 298 25.96 16.38 21.42
CA TYR A 298 27.18 15.83 21.98
C TYR A 298 26.99 14.37 22.35
N LEU A 299 28.08 13.60 22.23
CA LEU A 299 28.20 12.28 22.82
C LEU A 299 28.72 12.44 24.27
N ALA A 300 28.10 11.71 25.19
CA ALA A 300 28.55 11.69 26.58
C ALA A 300 28.43 10.29 27.18
N GLN A 301 29.09 10.06 28.33
CA GLN A 301 28.94 8.87 29.15
C GLN A 301 28.23 9.22 30.47
N ASP A 302 27.26 8.38 30.84
CA ASP A 302 26.54 8.49 32.12
C ASP A 302 27.22 7.65 33.19
N HIS A 303 28.02 8.29 34.06
CA HIS A 303 28.77 7.62 35.12
C HIS A 303 27.89 6.97 36.18
N ASN A 304 26.64 7.46 36.36
CA ASN A 304 25.72 6.88 37.34
C ASN A 304 25.06 5.58 36.82
N VAL A 305 25.18 5.27 35.52
CA VAL A 305 24.58 4.07 34.91
C VAL A 305 25.65 3.32 34.08
N SER A 306 26.72 2.87 34.78
CA SER A 306 27.78 2.02 34.20
C SER A 306 28.38 2.55 32.92
N ASP A 307 28.72 3.83 32.86
CA ASP A 307 29.30 4.52 31.70
C ASP A 307 28.52 4.35 30.40
N ARG A 308 27.19 4.32 30.55
CA ARG A 308 26.32 4.17 29.41
C ARG A 308 26.42 5.36 28.44
N TRP A 309 26.49 5.04 27.13
CA TRP A 309 26.48 6.05 26.07
C TRP A 309 25.14 6.79 26.02
N VAL A 310 25.20 8.11 26.07
CA VAL A 310 24.06 9.02 25.96
C VAL A 310 24.37 10.16 24.98
N VAL A 311 23.32 10.81 24.50
CA VAL A 311 23.39 12.01 23.67
C VAL A 311 22.86 13.19 24.47
N LEU A 312 23.62 14.28 24.50
CA LEU A 312 23.18 15.56 25.04
C LEU A 312 22.79 16.50 23.90
N LYS A 313 21.54 16.94 23.84
CA LYS A 313 21.04 17.92 22.87
C LYS A 313 20.70 19.23 23.60
N GLY A 314 21.41 20.31 23.25
CA GLY A 314 21.15 21.65 23.80
C GLY A 314 19.76 22.15 23.45
N LEU A 315 19.07 22.76 24.41
CA LEU A 315 17.86 23.54 24.19
C LEU A 315 18.24 24.95 23.71
N ILE A 316 17.37 25.63 22.99
CA ILE A 316 17.64 27.01 22.54
C ILE A 316 17.79 27.91 23.76
N ASP A 317 18.93 28.60 23.85
CA ASP A 317 19.16 29.61 24.87
C ASP A 317 18.31 30.86 24.53
N THR A 318 17.25 31.06 25.30
CA THR A 318 16.36 32.25 25.18
C THR A 318 16.88 33.43 26.02
N GLY A 319 17.96 33.21 26.80
CA GLY A 319 18.45 34.19 27.75
C GLY A 319 17.58 34.39 29.00
N ASP A 320 16.43 33.70 29.07
CA ASP A 320 15.50 33.76 30.19
C ASP A 320 15.41 32.41 30.91
N ALA A 321 16.00 32.32 32.10
CA ALA A 321 16.03 31.09 32.89
C ALA A 321 14.61 30.61 33.28
N THR A 322 13.64 31.51 33.42
CA THR A 322 12.24 31.18 33.71
C THR A 322 11.53 30.59 32.50
N ALA A 323 11.74 31.15 31.32
CA ALA A 323 11.22 30.60 30.08
C ALA A 323 11.83 29.23 29.74
N MET A 324 13.12 29.05 30.04
CA MET A 324 13.79 27.74 29.84
C MET A 324 13.28 26.66 30.81
N ALA A 325 13.06 27.03 32.09
CA ALA A 325 12.50 26.13 33.10
C ALA A 325 11.05 25.74 32.75
N ALA A 326 10.27 26.70 32.23
CA ALA A 326 8.92 26.44 31.75
C ALA A 326 8.93 25.49 30.54
N ALA A 327 9.78 25.73 29.54
CA ALA A 327 9.92 24.86 28.36
C ALA A 327 10.41 23.45 28.72
N ALA A 328 11.35 23.32 29.67
CA ALA A 328 11.81 22.02 30.17
C ALA A 328 10.72 21.28 30.96
N ASN A 329 9.88 21.99 31.72
CA ASN A 329 8.75 21.39 32.42
C ASN A 329 7.65 20.98 31.44
N GLU A 330 7.38 21.78 30.41
CA GLU A 330 6.40 21.50 29.37
C GLU A 330 6.80 20.25 28.55
N GLN A 331 8.11 20.01 28.35
CA GLN A 331 8.60 18.85 27.61
C GLN A 331 8.82 17.59 28.45
N ARG A 332 8.55 17.61 29.76
CA ARG A 332 8.70 16.43 30.63
C ARG A 332 7.85 15.24 30.20
N PHE A 333 6.69 15.48 29.57
CA PHE A 333 5.87 14.41 29.01
C PHE A 333 6.63 13.55 27.96
N LEU A 334 7.66 14.13 27.32
CA LEU A 334 8.49 13.37 26.38
C LEU A 334 9.31 12.26 27.03
N ALA A 335 9.58 12.35 28.35
CA ALA A 335 10.25 11.28 29.10
C ALA A 335 9.32 10.08 29.34
N GLU A 336 8.01 10.23 29.22
CA GLU A 336 7.01 9.18 29.35
C GLU A 336 6.80 8.40 28.03
N VAL A 337 7.31 8.94 26.90
CA VAL A 337 7.22 8.28 25.58
C VAL A 337 8.13 7.05 25.56
N GLU A 338 7.51 5.87 25.47
CA GLU A 338 8.23 4.59 25.42
C GLU A 338 7.74 3.73 24.25
N HIS A 339 8.51 3.72 23.16
CA HIS A 339 8.23 2.92 21.97
C HIS A 339 9.56 2.45 21.33
N PRO A 340 9.66 1.21 20.81
CA PRO A 340 10.90 0.67 20.25
C PRO A 340 11.46 1.51 19.09
N ASN A 341 10.60 2.11 18.28
CA ASN A 341 10.97 2.91 17.13
C ASN A 341 11.08 4.43 17.43
N ILE A 342 11.07 4.84 18.70
CA ILE A 342 11.27 6.24 19.14
C ILE A 342 12.49 6.29 20.05
N VAL A 343 13.28 7.36 19.93
CA VAL A 343 14.43 7.60 20.82
C VAL A 343 13.96 7.80 22.25
N LYS A 344 14.59 7.08 23.21
CA LYS A 344 14.24 7.20 24.63
C LYS A 344 14.93 8.42 25.25
N ILE A 345 14.16 9.30 25.86
CA ILE A 345 14.67 10.39 26.67
C ILE A 345 14.92 9.85 28.09
N HIS A 346 16.10 10.11 28.62
CA HIS A 346 16.51 9.64 29.93
C HIS A 346 16.38 10.72 30.99
N ASN A 347 16.71 11.98 30.65
CA ASN A 347 16.73 13.07 31.63
C ASN A 347 16.70 14.45 30.95
N PHE A 348 16.46 15.48 31.75
CA PHE A 348 16.64 16.88 31.42
C PHE A 348 17.58 17.50 32.45
N VAL A 349 18.68 18.07 32.00
CA VAL A 349 19.70 18.64 32.90
C VAL A 349 19.98 20.09 32.53
N GLN A 350 20.34 20.88 33.55
CA GLN A 350 20.85 22.23 33.38
C GLN A 350 22.35 22.27 33.67
N HIS A 351 23.08 23.03 32.89
CA HIS A 351 24.50 23.20 33.05
C HIS A 351 24.90 24.65 32.74
N PRO A 352 25.78 25.29 33.56
CA PRO A 352 26.23 26.64 33.31
C PRO A 352 27.08 26.69 32.03
N ASP A 353 26.80 27.64 31.14
CA ASP A 353 27.66 27.97 30.01
C ASP A 353 28.98 28.60 30.54
N GLY A 354 30.11 27.98 30.22
CA GLY A 354 31.42 28.43 30.69
C GLY A 354 31.81 29.84 30.24
N ASP A 355 31.25 30.36 29.16
CA ASP A 355 31.58 31.67 28.60
C ASP A 355 30.65 32.80 29.14
N THR A 356 29.37 32.52 29.34
CA THR A 356 28.37 33.51 29.77
C THR A 356 27.92 33.36 31.21
N GLY A 357 28.16 32.19 31.84
CA GLY A 357 27.66 31.87 33.19
C GLY A 357 26.16 31.59 33.25
N ASN A 358 25.46 31.69 32.14
CA ASN A 358 24.03 31.39 32.06
C ASN A 358 23.77 29.89 32.11
N SER A 359 22.65 29.50 32.70
CA SER A 359 22.24 28.09 32.71
C SER A 359 21.68 27.68 31.38
N VAL A 360 22.24 26.66 30.73
CA VAL A 360 21.76 26.05 29.47
C VAL A 360 21.11 24.69 29.76
N GLY A 361 19.93 24.44 29.23
CA GLY A 361 19.26 23.16 29.37
C GLY A 361 19.70 22.15 28.30
N TYR A 362 19.83 20.89 28.71
CA TYR A 362 20.16 19.78 27.82
C TYR A 362 19.16 18.64 27.99
N ILE A 363 18.70 18.08 26.89
CA ILE A 363 17.95 16.82 26.82
C ILE A 363 18.98 15.68 26.77
N VAL A 364 18.87 14.74 27.70
CA VAL A 364 19.69 13.53 27.76
C VAL A 364 18.89 12.39 27.16
N MET A 365 19.38 11.75 26.10
CA MET A 365 18.68 10.68 25.40
C MET A 365 19.60 9.51 25.06
N GLU A 366 19.02 8.36 24.68
CA GLU A 366 19.80 7.21 24.26
C GLU A 366 20.65 7.52 23.00
N TYR A 367 21.84 6.94 22.96
CA TYR A 367 22.65 6.96 21.73
C TYR A 367 22.10 5.92 20.74
N VAL A 368 21.76 6.35 19.54
CA VAL A 368 21.28 5.50 18.45
C VAL A 368 22.41 5.32 17.42
N GLY A 369 23.10 4.18 17.50
CA GLY A 369 24.18 3.83 16.56
C GLY A 369 23.62 3.32 15.23
N GLY A 370 23.77 4.10 14.15
CA GLY A 370 23.25 3.76 12.84
C GLY A 370 23.47 4.86 11.81
N GLN A 371 22.68 4.86 10.75
CA GLN A 371 22.71 5.88 9.71
C GLN A 371 21.30 6.44 9.47
N SER A 372 21.19 7.76 9.26
CA SER A 372 19.90 8.34 8.89
C SER A 372 19.47 7.86 7.50
N LEU A 373 18.15 7.83 7.23
CA LEU A 373 17.63 7.45 5.92
C LEU A 373 18.16 8.37 4.82
N ARG A 374 18.47 9.63 5.17
CA ARG A 374 19.15 10.56 4.29
C ARG A 374 20.57 10.11 3.93
N GLN A 375 21.34 9.69 4.94
CA GLN A 375 22.71 9.18 4.73
C GLN A 375 22.71 7.90 3.88
N LEU A 376 21.74 7.00 4.12
CA LEU A 376 21.55 5.78 3.34
C LEU A 376 21.23 6.08 1.87
N ALA A 377 20.29 7.01 1.62
CA ALA A 377 19.97 7.44 0.26
C ALA A 377 21.19 8.03 -0.45
N LEU A 378 21.97 8.88 0.24
CA LEU A 378 23.20 9.45 -0.32
C LEU A 378 24.31 8.40 -0.54
N ALA A 379 24.44 7.40 0.33
CA ALA A 379 25.37 6.30 0.17
C ALA A 379 25.01 5.46 -1.06
N HIS A 380 23.73 5.13 -1.22
CA HIS A 380 23.20 4.42 -2.38
C HIS A 380 23.50 5.15 -3.71
N HIS A 381 23.28 6.48 -3.76
CA HIS A 381 23.64 7.31 -4.94
C HIS A 381 25.14 7.25 -5.27
N ARG A 382 26.03 7.22 -4.25
CA ARG A 382 27.48 7.12 -4.47
C ARG A 382 27.89 5.74 -4.99
N GLU A 383 27.29 4.68 -4.47
CA GLU A 383 27.55 3.29 -4.87
C GLU A 383 27.11 3.04 -6.32
N THR A 384 25.90 3.46 -6.67
CA THR A 384 25.34 3.28 -8.02
C THR A 384 25.96 4.25 -9.05
N LYS A 385 26.66 5.30 -8.58
CA LYS A 385 27.17 6.40 -9.43
C LYS A 385 26.10 7.07 -10.29
N ARG A 386 24.86 6.98 -9.89
CA ARG A 386 23.66 7.56 -10.50
C ARG A 386 22.74 8.10 -9.41
N PRO A 387 21.87 9.08 -9.69
CA PRO A 387 20.85 9.53 -8.75
C PRO A 387 19.71 8.48 -8.67
N GLU A 388 20.06 7.24 -8.34
CA GLU A 388 19.06 6.17 -8.16
C GLU A 388 18.42 6.27 -6.79
N PRO A 389 17.08 6.21 -6.70
CA PRO A 389 16.36 6.15 -5.44
C PRO A 389 16.60 4.79 -4.76
N LEU A 390 16.28 4.73 -3.47
CA LEU A 390 16.28 3.44 -2.75
C LEU A 390 15.28 2.46 -3.37
N PRO A 391 15.52 1.13 -3.30
CA PRO A 391 14.58 0.14 -3.78
C PRO A 391 13.19 0.34 -3.15
N ILE A 392 12.13 0.35 -3.97
CA ILE A 392 10.76 0.68 -3.53
C ILE A 392 10.27 -0.19 -2.37
N GLY A 393 10.59 -1.50 -2.38
CA GLY A 393 10.25 -2.40 -1.28
C GLY A 393 10.89 -1.98 0.04
N GLN A 394 12.15 -1.52 0.00
CA GLN A 394 12.86 -1.00 1.18
C GLN A 394 12.24 0.30 1.69
N VAL A 395 11.89 1.23 0.80
CA VAL A 395 11.23 2.50 1.18
C VAL A 395 9.89 2.24 1.86
N ILE A 396 9.09 1.32 1.30
CA ILE A 396 7.80 0.95 1.91
C ILE A 396 8.01 0.27 3.26
N ALA A 397 9.02 -0.59 3.40
CA ALA A 397 9.36 -1.21 4.67
C ALA A 397 9.69 -0.17 5.75
N TYR A 398 10.40 0.91 5.38
CA TYR A 398 10.63 2.04 6.29
C TYR A 398 9.33 2.72 6.73
N GLY A 399 8.39 2.95 5.79
CA GLY A 399 7.08 3.51 6.12
C GLY A 399 6.31 2.65 7.12
N LEU A 400 6.34 1.32 6.92
CA LEU A 400 5.67 0.36 7.81
C LEU A 400 6.28 0.27 9.22
N GLU A 401 7.53 0.68 9.39
CA GLU A 401 8.18 0.78 10.71
C GLU A 401 7.98 2.16 11.36
N ILE A 402 7.80 3.22 10.56
CA ILE A 402 7.54 4.59 11.04
C ILE A 402 6.09 4.72 11.52
N LEU A 403 5.13 4.20 10.78
CA LEU A 403 3.70 4.40 11.06
C LEU A 403 3.26 3.91 12.44
N PRO A 404 3.69 2.76 12.98
CA PRO A 404 3.38 2.37 14.35
C PRO A 404 3.89 3.35 15.41
N ALA A 405 5.05 3.97 15.18
CA ALA A 405 5.58 5.00 16.09
C ALA A 405 4.73 6.28 16.04
N MET A 406 4.28 6.67 14.84
CA MET A 406 3.37 7.81 14.68
C MET A 406 2.02 7.53 15.34
N GLY A 407 1.42 6.34 15.10
CA GLY A 407 0.15 5.93 15.74
C GLY A 407 0.26 5.89 17.26
N TYR A 408 1.38 5.43 17.80
CA TYR A 408 1.63 5.47 19.25
C TYR A 408 1.63 6.92 19.78
N LEU A 409 2.33 7.86 19.13
CA LEU A 409 2.32 9.27 19.54
C LEU A 409 0.91 9.85 19.46
N HIS A 410 0.19 9.60 18.37
CA HIS A 410 -1.20 10.07 18.20
C HIS A 410 -2.12 9.53 19.29
N SER A 411 -1.96 8.27 19.71
CA SER A 411 -2.73 7.67 20.82
C SER A 411 -2.44 8.32 22.18
N GLN A 412 -1.25 8.94 22.34
CA GLN A 412 -0.87 9.73 23.50
C GLN A 412 -1.25 11.23 23.37
N ASN A 413 -2.07 11.60 22.37
CA ASN A 413 -2.40 12.97 22.04
C ASN A 413 -1.18 13.84 21.70
N LEU A 414 -0.16 13.24 21.06
CA LEU A 414 1.06 13.91 20.64
C LEU A 414 1.19 13.89 19.12
N LEU A 415 1.75 14.96 18.54
CA LEU A 415 2.09 15.11 17.13
C LEU A 415 3.60 15.22 17.00
N TYR A 416 4.18 14.54 16.01
CA TYR A 416 5.64 14.53 15.76
C TYR A 416 6.11 15.82 15.06
N CYS A 417 5.36 16.32 14.10
CA CYS A 417 5.49 17.59 13.35
C CYS A 417 6.69 17.75 12.41
N ASP A 418 7.83 17.06 12.58
CA ASP A 418 9.04 17.26 11.77
C ASP A 418 9.62 15.93 11.21
N LEU A 419 8.76 15.05 10.67
CA LEU A 419 9.24 13.82 10.06
C LEU A 419 9.91 14.09 8.70
N LYS A 420 11.16 13.66 8.59
CA LYS A 420 11.99 13.72 7.37
C LYS A 420 13.09 12.66 7.43
N PRO A 421 13.73 12.29 6.31
CA PRO A 421 14.77 11.26 6.28
C PRO A 421 15.96 11.50 7.20
N ASP A 422 16.23 12.76 7.57
CA ASP A 422 17.29 13.13 8.50
C ASP A 422 16.98 12.71 9.94
N ASN A 423 15.69 12.69 10.33
CA ASN A 423 15.22 12.43 11.69
C ASN A 423 14.86 10.95 11.95
N VAL A 424 15.17 10.06 11.00
CA VAL A 424 14.95 8.61 11.13
C VAL A 424 16.29 7.89 10.94
N ILE A 425 16.73 7.14 11.95
CA ILE A 425 17.97 6.35 11.90
C ILE A 425 17.63 4.87 11.73
N GLN A 426 18.24 4.21 10.75
CA GLN A 426 18.29 2.77 10.65
C GLN A 426 19.46 2.25 11.46
N THR A 427 19.18 1.39 12.44
CA THR A 427 20.16 0.60 13.18
C THR A 427 20.31 -0.78 12.53
N HIS A 428 21.07 -1.67 13.16
CA HIS A 428 21.19 -3.07 12.74
C HIS A 428 19.84 -3.81 12.73
N GLU A 429 18.93 -3.50 13.68
CA GLU A 429 17.71 -4.28 13.92
C GLU A 429 16.41 -3.53 13.56
N GLN A 430 16.38 -2.19 13.68
CA GLN A 430 15.14 -1.40 13.63
C GLN A 430 15.37 0.03 13.15
N LEU A 431 14.27 0.75 12.88
CA LEU A 431 14.29 2.19 12.71
C LEU A 431 14.01 2.90 14.05
N LYS A 432 14.60 4.10 14.22
CA LYS A 432 14.29 4.98 15.34
C LYS A 432 14.06 6.41 14.88
N LEU A 433 12.96 7.02 15.34
CA LEU A 433 12.75 8.46 15.28
C LEU A 433 13.61 9.13 16.35
N ILE A 434 14.45 10.11 15.96
CA ILE A 434 15.51 10.63 16.84
C ILE A 434 15.31 12.08 17.30
N ASP A 435 14.53 12.88 16.62
CA ASP A 435 14.35 14.29 16.96
C ASP A 435 12.93 14.58 17.45
N LEU A 436 12.77 14.64 18.78
CA LEU A 436 11.50 14.98 19.45
C LEU A 436 11.35 16.49 19.73
N GLY A 437 12.24 17.34 19.23
CA GLY A 437 12.24 18.78 19.51
C GLY A 437 11.06 19.54 18.92
N ALA A 438 10.32 18.97 17.97
CA ALA A 438 9.13 19.55 17.38
C ALA A 438 7.84 18.85 17.87
N VAL A 439 7.95 17.82 18.72
CA VAL A 439 6.79 17.09 19.26
C VAL A 439 5.96 18.02 20.15
N ARG A 440 4.67 17.98 19.96
CA ARG A 440 3.71 18.82 20.68
C ARG A 440 2.42 18.07 20.99
N ARG A 441 1.64 18.57 21.91
CA ARG A 441 0.29 18.07 22.16
C ARG A 441 -0.67 18.49 21.05
N ILE A 442 -1.68 17.69 20.79
CA ILE A 442 -2.71 18.01 19.77
C ILE A 442 -3.46 19.31 20.13
N ASP A 443 -3.65 19.57 21.43
CA ASP A 443 -4.35 20.74 21.96
C ASP A 443 -3.44 21.97 22.20
N ASP A 444 -2.17 21.91 21.78
CA ASP A 444 -1.23 23.03 21.89
C ASP A 444 -1.31 23.93 20.67
N TYR A 445 -1.90 25.10 20.83
CA TYR A 445 -2.02 26.12 19.79
C TYR A 445 -1.07 27.31 20.02
N GLU A 446 -0.33 27.34 21.13
CA GLU A 446 0.50 28.46 21.54
C GLU A 446 1.97 28.32 21.19
N SER A 447 2.50 27.08 21.24
CA SER A 447 3.90 26.83 20.93
C SER A 447 4.24 27.12 19.46
N PRO A 448 5.48 27.53 19.17
CA PRO A 448 5.91 27.83 17.80
C PRO A 448 5.84 26.57 16.94
N LEU A 449 5.35 26.72 15.69
CA LEU A 449 5.32 25.67 14.70
C LEU A 449 6.66 25.60 13.94
N PHE A 450 7.13 24.39 13.72
CA PHE A 450 8.33 24.12 12.93
C PHE A 450 7.96 23.70 11.51
N PHE A 451 8.63 24.27 10.51
CA PHE A 451 8.39 23.98 9.11
C PHE A 451 9.65 23.50 8.44
N THR A 452 9.57 22.34 7.82
CA THR A 452 10.61 21.89 6.88
C THR A 452 10.07 21.95 5.45
N THR A 453 10.61 22.88 4.65
CA THR A 453 10.17 23.11 3.28
C THR A 453 10.21 21.81 2.47
N GLY A 454 9.10 21.46 1.83
CA GLY A 454 8.95 20.26 1.02
C GLY A 454 8.46 19.03 1.77
N TYR A 455 8.41 19.07 3.12
CA TYR A 455 7.85 18.00 3.96
C TYR A 455 6.59 18.44 4.68
N SER A 456 6.53 19.67 5.21
CA SER A 456 5.39 20.16 5.99
C SER A 456 4.14 20.35 5.16
N ALA A 457 3.00 20.02 5.74
CA ALA A 457 1.69 20.14 5.13
C ALA A 457 1.34 21.61 4.83
N PRO A 458 0.66 21.89 3.70
CA PRO A 458 0.40 23.27 3.27
C PRO A 458 -0.49 24.06 4.22
N GLU A 459 -1.42 23.40 4.90
CA GLU A 459 -2.37 24.01 5.84
C GLU A 459 -1.78 24.33 7.21
N LEU A 460 -0.58 23.82 7.53
CA LEU A 460 0.03 23.92 8.86
C LEU A 460 0.10 25.37 9.39
N ALA A 461 0.36 26.33 8.48
CA ALA A 461 0.43 27.76 8.85
C ALA A 461 -0.93 28.39 9.18
N THR A 462 -2.04 27.82 8.71
CA THR A 462 -3.39 28.39 8.81
C THR A 462 -4.29 27.63 9.78
N HIS A 463 -4.15 26.32 9.88
CA HIS A 463 -5.01 25.45 10.69
C HIS A 463 -4.26 24.79 11.87
N GLY A 464 -2.93 24.96 11.94
CA GLY A 464 -2.12 24.32 12.96
C GLY A 464 -1.75 22.87 12.64
N ALA A 465 -1.12 22.20 13.59
CA ALA A 465 -0.72 20.81 13.48
C ALA A 465 -1.89 19.85 13.78
N SER A 466 -1.94 18.75 13.07
CA SER A 466 -2.97 17.70 13.21
C SER A 466 -2.40 16.33 12.85
N VAL A 467 -3.12 15.25 13.18
CA VAL A 467 -2.79 13.88 12.72
C VAL A 467 -2.64 13.85 11.20
N ALA A 468 -3.54 14.48 10.45
CA ALA A 468 -3.47 14.55 9.00
C ALA A 468 -2.22 15.28 8.48
N SER A 469 -1.74 16.33 9.20
CA SER A 469 -0.49 17.00 8.85
C SER A 469 0.75 16.16 9.13
N ASP A 470 0.73 15.33 10.18
CA ASP A 470 1.80 14.37 10.48
C ASP A 470 1.87 13.27 9.41
N LEU A 471 0.74 12.66 9.05
CA LEU A 471 0.67 11.63 8.02
C LEU A 471 1.07 12.16 6.63
N TYR A 472 0.82 13.45 6.35
CA TYR A 472 1.35 14.13 5.16
C TYR A 472 2.88 14.08 5.13
N THR A 473 3.56 14.32 6.26
CA THR A 473 5.04 14.27 6.31
C THR A 473 5.58 12.86 6.06
N VAL A 474 4.86 11.82 6.48
CA VAL A 474 5.18 10.42 6.14
C VAL A 474 5.12 10.23 4.62
N GLY A 475 4.02 10.65 3.97
CA GLY A 475 3.86 10.58 2.53
C GLY A 475 4.98 11.30 1.76
N ARG A 476 5.35 12.51 2.20
CA ARG A 476 6.45 13.28 1.60
C ARG A 476 7.81 12.60 1.80
N THR A 477 8.06 12.03 2.98
CA THR A 477 9.28 11.29 3.28
C THR A 477 9.43 10.06 2.38
N LEU A 478 8.36 9.28 2.21
CA LEU A 478 8.36 8.13 1.31
C LEU A 478 8.58 8.55 -0.15
N ALA A 479 7.94 9.65 -0.60
CA ALA A 479 8.13 10.18 -1.94
C ALA A 479 9.59 10.56 -2.21
N VAL A 480 10.24 11.30 -1.29
CA VAL A 480 11.64 11.74 -1.44
C VAL A 480 12.62 10.55 -1.48
N LEU A 481 12.30 9.44 -0.81
CA LEU A 481 13.15 8.25 -0.79
C LEU A 481 12.93 7.32 -1.99
N SER A 482 11.74 7.34 -2.63
CA SER A 482 11.32 6.33 -3.62
C SER A 482 11.59 6.70 -5.08
N PHE A 483 11.82 7.96 -5.40
CA PHE A 483 12.17 8.41 -6.76
C PHE A 483 12.99 9.70 -6.73
N GLU A 484 13.63 10.03 -7.85
CA GLU A 484 14.35 11.30 -7.99
C GLU A 484 13.36 12.47 -7.96
N PHE A 485 13.14 13.02 -6.76
CA PHE A 485 12.15 14.05 -6.53
C PHE A 485 12.77 15.47 -6.65
N SER A 486 13.22 15.80 -7.85
CA SER A 486 13.70 17.16 -8.14
C SER A 486 12.61 18.20 -7.95
N GLY A 487 12.94 19.31 -7.27
CA GLY A 487 12.00 20.42 -7.05
C GLY A 487 10.94 20.23 -5.98
N TYR A 488 11.08 19.22 -5.09
CA TYR A 488 10.15 19.01 -3.98
C TYR A 488 10.12 20.17 -2.97
N THR A 489 11.16 21.02 -2.92
CA THR A 489 11.21 22.23 -2.09
C THR A 489 10.77 23.50 -2.84
N SER A 490 10.43 23.40 -4.13
CA SER A 490 10.08 24.54 -5.00
C SER A 490 8.81 24.25 -5.81
N LYS A 491 8.93 23.75 -7.05
CA LYS A 491 7.81 23.50 -7.98
C LYS A 491 6.76 22.54 -7.36
N TYR A 492 7.22 21.48 -6.69
CA TYR A 492 6.39 20.44 -6.12
C TYR A 492 6.30 20.54 -4.58
N LYS A 493 6.34 21.75 -4.03
CA LYS A 493 6.31 21.99 -2.58
C LYS A 493 5.09 21.38 -1.91
N ALA A 494 3.92 21.39 -2.56
CA ALA A 494 2.66 20.87 -2.04
C ALA A 494 2.00 19.84 -2.98
N THR A 495 2.69 19.40 -4.05
CA THR A 495 2.14 18.47 -5.05
C THR A 495 3.13 17.35 -5.35
N LEU A 496 2.70 16.38 -6.15
CA LEU A 496 3.54 15.31 -6.70
C LEU A 496 3.61 15.46 -8.22
N PRO A 497 4.71 15.03 -8.88
CA PRO A 497 4.73 14.84 -10.32
C PRO A 497 3.80 13.69 -10.72
N GLY A 498 3.33 13.68 -11.98
CA GLY A 498 2.45 12.63 -12.50
C GLY A 498 3.19 11.37 -12.97
N PRO A 499 2.44 10.31 -13.35
CA PRO A 499 2.99 9.08 -13.91
C PRO A 499 3.71 9.26 -15.27
N ASP A 500 3.41 10.35 -15.97
CA ASP A 500 4.08 10.79 -17.20
C ASP A 500 5.53 11.24 -16.97
N VAL A 501 5.83 11.69 -15.74
CA VAL A 501 7.16 12.18 -15.33
C VAL A 501 7.94 11.13 -14.54
N VAL A 502 7.23 10.33 -13.73
CA VAL A 502 7.85 9.35 -12.81
C VAL A 502 7.53 7.93 -13.26
N PRO A 503 8.49 7.19 -13.86
CA PRO A 503 8.25 5.82 -14.34
C PRO A 503 7.77 4.85 -13.24
N LEU A 504 8.19 5.05 -12.00
CA LEU A 504 7.73 4.28 -10.85
C LEU A 504 6.20 4.34 -10.70
N PHE A 505 5.58 5.49 -10.94
CA PHE A 505 4.14 5.69 -10.82
C PHE A 505 3.36 5.07 -11.97
N ALA A 506 3.95 5.02 -13.16
CA ALA A 506 3.37 4.30 -14.29
C ALA A 506 3.38 2.78 -14.05
N LEU A 507 4.44 2.26 -13.41
CA LEU A 507 4.58 0.83 -13.08
C LEU A 507 3.70 0.43 -11.89
N PHE A 508 3.67 1.24 -10.83
CA PHE A 508 2.96 0.94 -9.57
C PHE A 508 1.90 2.01 -9.28
N GLY A 509 0.78 1.93 -9.99
CA GLY A 509 -0.33 2.88 -9.87
C GLY A 509 -0.94 2.96 -8.48
N SER A 510 -0.97 1.84 -7.73
CA SER A 510 -1.43 1.81 -6.34
C SER A 510 -0.52 2.65 -5.42
N TYR A 511 0.79 2.61 -5.63
CA TYR A 511 1.73 3.44 -4.86
C TYR A 511 1.57 4.93 -5.15
N TYR A 512 1.33 5.29 -6.41
CA TYR A 512 1.03 6.67 -6.78
C TYR A 512 -0.24 7.19 -6.11
N ARG A 513 -1.33 6.40 -6.12
CA ARG A 513 -2.60 6.74 -5.44
C ARG A 513 -2.41 6.88 -3.94
N PHE A 514 -1.65 5.96 -3.32
CA PHE A 514 -1.28 6.03 -1.92
C PHE A 514 -0.59 7.35 -1.57
N LEU A 515 0.44 7.74 -2.33
CA LEU A 515 1.14 9.00 -2.10
C LEU A 515 0.24 10.20 -2.37
N ARG A 516 -0.61 10.17 -3.39
CA ARG A 516 -1.60 11.23 -3.69
C ARG A 516 -2.56 11.44 -2.52
N ARG A 517 -3.10 10.36 -1.95
CA ARG A 517 -3.97 10.43 -0.77
C ARG A 517 -3.20 10.97 0.43
N ALA A 518 -2.04 10.42 0.74
CA ALA A 518 -1.20 10.85 1.87
C ALA A 518 -0.80 12.33 1.80
N THR A 519 -0.59 12.86 0.58
CA THR A 519 -0.15 14.24 0.36
C THR A 519 -1.23 15.12 -0.28
N HIS A 520 -2.51 14.79 -0.08
CA HIS A 520 -3.61 15.60 -0.59
C HIS A 520 -3.59 16.98 0.05
N THR A 521 -3.93 18.03 -0.72
CA THR A 521 -3.94 19.41 -0.23
C THR A 521 -5.03 19.66 0.83
N ASP A 522 -6.17 18.98 0.66
CA ASP A 522 -7.26 18.96 1.63
C ASP A 522 -6.98 17.87 2.69
N PRO A 523 -6.83 18.23 3.97
CA PRO A 523 -6.54 17.26 5.05
C PRO A 523 -7.66 16.23 5.25
N ASP A 524 -8.93 16.57 4.98
CA ASP A 524 -10.08 15.67 5.14
C ASP A 524 -10.11 14.53 4.11
N ARG A 525 -9.29 14.64 3.06
CA ARG A 525 -9.10 13.59 2.04
C ARG A 525 -7.87 12.72 2.26
N ARG A 526 -7.13 12.94 3.35
CA ARG A 526 -5.97 12.12 3.69
C ARG A 526 -6.38 10.89 4.50
N PHE A 527 -5.39 10.12 4.92
CA PHE A 527 -5.58 9.07 5.92
C PHE A 527 -5.93 9.72 7.28
N ILE A 528 -6.88 9.11 7.99
CA ILE A 528 -7.35 9.62 9.30
C ILE A 528 -6.52 9.09 10.47
N ALA A 529 -5.84 7.94 10.28
CA ALA A 529 -5.04 7.27 11.29
C ALA A 529 -3.79 6.64 10.68
N ALA A 530 -2.75 6.47 11.49
CA ALA A 530 -1.51 5.81 11.08
C ALA A 530 -1.72 4.32 10.77
N GLU A 531 -2.62 3.67 11.47
CA GLU A 531 -3.01 2.27 11.25
C GLU A 531 -3.66 2.10 9.87
N GLU A 532 -4.63 2.94 9.52
CA GLU A 532 -5.26 2.93 8.19
C GLU A 532 -4.21 3.11 7.09
N MET A 533 -3.34 4.10 7.25
CA MET A 533 -2.25 4.35 6.31
C MET A 533 -1.30 3.14 6.20
N GLY A 534 -1.00 2.47 7.32
CA GLY A 534 -0.16 1.28 7.39
C GLY A 534 -0.78 0.08 6.68
N ASP A 535 -2.08 -0.16 6.86
CA ASP A 535 -2.82 -1.23 6.20
C ASP A 535 -2.82 -1.06 4.68
N GLN A 536 -3.12 0.16 4.20
CA GLN A 536 -3.08 0.47 2.77
C GLN A 536 -1.67 0.34 2.20
N LEU A 537 -0.64 0.79 2.92
CA LEU A 537 0.76 0.64 2.51
C LEU A 537 1.19 -0.83 2.47
N THR A 538 0.70 -1.65 3.39
CA THR A 538 0.93 -3.11 3.41
C THR A 538 0.33 -3.79 2.18
N GLY A 539 -0.89 -3.41 1.78
CA GLY A 539 -1.53 -3.90 0.56
C GLY A 539 -0.73 -3.54 -0.69
N VAL A 540 -0.29 -2.29 -0.80
CA VAL A 540 0.58 -1.81 -1.88
C VAL A 540 1.91 -2.58 -1.92
N LEU A 541 2.53 -2.87 -0.76
CA LEU A 541 3.76 -3.67 -0.71
C LEU A 541 3.54 -5.09 -1.24
N ARG A 542 2.45 -5.74 -0.85
CA ARG A 542 2.11 -7.09 -1.35
C ARG A 542 1.99 -7.11 -2.86
N GLU A 543 1.31 -6.12 -3.44
CA GLU A 543 1.18 -5.94 -4.88
C GLU A 543 2.54 -5.79 -5.57
N ILE A 544 3.37 -4.86 -5.12
CA ILE A 544 4.71 -4.61 -5.68
C ILE A 544 5.57 -5.87 -5.61
N MET A 545 5.55 -6.56 -4.47
CA MET A 545 6.33 -7.78 -4.29
C MET A 545 5.82 -8.95 -5.14
N ALA A 546 4.50 -9.05 -5.34
CA ALA A 546 3.91 -10.06 -6.21
C ALA A 546 4.28 -9.83 -7.67
N LEU A 547 4.21 -8.58 -8.14
CA LEU A 547 4.60 -8.19 -9.49
C LEU A 547 6.10 -8.40 -9.74
N GLY A 548 6.96 -8.00 -8.79
CA GLY A 548 8.42 -8.10 -8.92
C GLY A 548 8.96 -9.53 -8.84
N THR A 549 8.35 -10.40 -8.00
CA THR A 549 8.83 -11.77 -7.78
C THR A 549 8.07 -12.83 -8.58
N GLY A 550 6.93 -12.49 -9.18
CA GLY A 550 6.01 -13.42 -9.82
C GLY A 550 5.33 -14.42 -8.84
N LYS A 551 5.52 -14.23 -7.52
CA LYS A 551 4.94 -15.09 -6.48
C LYS A 551 3.79 -14.35 -5.79
N PRO A 552 2.59 -14.93 -5.70
CA PRO A 552 1.47 -14.32 -5.00
C PRO A 552 1.80 -13.97 -3.56
N ARG A 553 1.22 -12.85 -3.09
CA ARG A 553 1.38 -12.34 -1.71
C ARG A 553 0.01 -12.06 -1.11
N PRO A 554 -0.83 -13.10 -0.89
CA PRO A 554 -2.17 -12.91 -0.36
C PRO A 554 -2.13 -12.27 1.04
N GLY A 555 -3.22 -11.61 1.40
CA GLY A 555 -3.40 -11.04 2.72
C GLY A 555 -4.86 -10.77 3.01
N ALA A 556 -5.24 -10.92 4.28
CA ALA A 556 -6.57 -10.50 4.71
C ALA A 556 -6.69 -8.98 4.63
N SER A 557 -7.84 -8.49 4.14
CA SER A 557 -8.23 -7.10 4.22
C SER A 557 -8.83 -6.80 5.58
N THR A 558 -8.59 -5.59 6.09
CA THR A 558 -9.22 -5.07 7.32
C THR A 558 -10.54 -4.34 7.03
N VAL A 559 -10.79 -3.98 5.77
CA VAL A 559 -11.96 -3.18 5.35
C VAL A 559 -12.93 -3.93 4.43
N PHE A 560 -12.50 -5.02 3.78
CA PHE A 560 -13.37 -5.87 2.95
C PHE A 560 -13.36 -7.33 3.42
N GLY A 561 -14.50 -8.00 3.25
CA GLY A 561 -14.57 -9.46 3.28
C GLY A 561 -13.88 -10.09 2.07
N PRO A 562 -13.72 -11.42 2.04
CA PRO A 562 -13.27 -12.13 0.85
C PRO A 562 -14.32 -12.04 -0.28
N GLU A 563 -13.94 -12.49 -1.48
CA GLU A 563 -14.89 -12.71 -2.58
C GLU A 563 -16.05 -13.60 -2.11
N THR A 564 -17.28 -13.08 -2.17
CA THR A 564 -18.46 -13.77 -1.61
C THR A 564 -18.82 -15.00 -2.43
N ARG A 565 -18.78 -14.88 -3.74
CA ARG A 565 -18.99 -15.93 -4.73
C ARG A 565 -18.10 -15.69 -5.94
N THR A 566 -17.56 -16.77 -6.50
CA THR A 566 -16.85 -16.68 -7.78
C THR A 566 -17.86 -16.51 -8.91
N PHE A 567 -17.70 -15.47 -9.72
CA PHE A 567 -18.56 -15.14 -10.85
C PHE A 567 -17.88 -15.33 -12.20
N GLY A 568 -18.68 -15.46 -13.25
CA GLY A 568 -18.21 -15.60 -14.63
C GLY A 568 -17.45 -16.89 -14.89
N VAL A 569 -17.74 -17.95 -14.13
CA VAL A 569 -17.10 -19.27 -14.21
C VAL A 569 -17.53 -20.03 -15.47
N ASP A 570 -18.76 -19.77 -15.96
CA ASP A 570 -19.32 -20.38 -17.17
C ASP A 570 -18.77 -19.69 -18.42
N LEU A 571 -17.48 -19.97 -18.69
CA LEU A 571 -16.81 -19.41 -19.85
C LEU A 571 -17.35 -20.04 -21.15
N VAL A 572 -18.23 -19.33 -21.83
CA VAL A 572 -18.72 -19.72 -23.13
C VAL A 572 -17.72 -19.29 -24.19
N VAL A 573 -17.05 -20.25 -24.83
CA VAL A 573 -16.15 -19.98 -25.95
C VAL A 573 -17.00 -20.01 -27.22
N PRO A 574 -17.14 -18.90 -27.97
CA PRO A 574 -17.96 -18.89 -29.19
C PRO A 574 -17.42 -19.83 -30.26
N GLU A 575 -18.31 -20.55 -30.94
CA GLU A 575 -17.92 -21.52 -31.98
C GLU A 575 -17.38 -20.86 -33.27
N HIS A 576 -17.79 -19.62 -33.54
CA HIS A 576 -17.53 -18.92 -34.83
C HIS A 576 -17.02 -17.47 -34.60
N GLY A 577 -16.12 -17.27 -33.67
CA GLY A 577 -15.44 -15.96 -33.52
C GLY A 577 -16.35 -14.81 -33.07
N GLY A 578 -17.41 -15.11 -32.31
CA GLY A 578 -18.26 -14.13 -31.68
C GLY A 578 -17.61 -13.52 -30.41
N SER A 579 -18.19 -12.45 -29.92
CA SER A 579 -17.82 -11.86 -28.62
C SER A 579 -18.03 -12.85 -27.49
N VAL A 580 -17.06 -12.99 -26.60
CA VAL A 580 -17.23 -13.77 -25.35
C VAL A 580 -18.27 -13.03 -24.50
N PRO A 581 -19.36 -13.71 -24.07
CA PRO A 581 -20.41 -13.04 -23.30
C PRO A 581 -19.89 -12.59 -21.94
N LEU A 582 -20.34 -11.42 -21.52
CA LEU A 582 -20.08 -10.90 -20.16
C LEU A 582 -20.89 -11.72 -19.14
N PRO A 583 -20.39 -11.84 -17.90
CA PRO A 583 -21.19 -12.42 -16.82
C PRO A 583 -22.41 -11.56 -16.50
N ASP A 584 -23.45 -12.16 -15.93
CA ASP A 584 -24.63 -11.43 -15.49
C ASP A 584 -24.25 -10.36 -14.45
N PRO A 585 -24.70 -9.10 -14.60
CA PRO A 585 -24.39 -8.04 -13.64
C PRO A 585 -24.84 -8.35 -12.20
N GLY A 586 -25.97 -9.05 -12.02
CA GLY A 586 -26.45 -9.47 -10.70
C GLY A 586 -25.52 -10.52 -10.06
N GLU A 587 -25.05 -11.50 -10.85
CA GLU A 587 -24.04 -12.48 -10.42
C GLU A 587 -22.75 -11.78 -9.97
N VAL A 588 -22.26 -10.83 -10.77
CA VAL A 588 -21.05 -10.08 -10.47
C VAL A 588 -21.17 -9.29 -9.17
N VAL A 589 -22.24 -8.50 -9.03
CA VAL A 589 -22.46 -7.68 -7.83
C VAL A 589 -22.61 -8.54 -6.59
N SER A 590 -23.30 -9.71 -6.70
CA SER A 590 -23.41 -10.66 -5.59
C SER A 590 -22.06 -11.29 -5.22
N GLY A 591 -21.16 -11.44 -6.17
CA GLY A 591 -19.82 -12.05 -5.98
C GLY A 591 -18.76 -11.09 -5.44
N LEU A 592 -18.87 -9.80 -5.72
CA LEU A 592 -17.88 -8.81 -5.28
C LEU A 592 -17.79 -8.74 -3.74
N PRO A 593 -16.58 -8.47 -3.20
CA PRO A 593 -16.35 -8.34 -1.76
C PRO A 593 -17.30 -7.33 -1.10
N ILE A 594 -17.68 -7.63 0.13
CA ILE A 594 -18.56 -6.76 0.93
C ILE A 594 -17.68 -5.98 1.92
N PRO A 595 -17.89 -4.65 2.08
CA PRO A 595 -17.26 -3.88 3.14
C PRO A 595 -17.53 -4.52 4.51
N GLN A 596 -16.52 -4.59 5.36
CA GLN A 596 -16.66 -5.04 6.74
C GLN A 596 -17.44 -3.98 7.52
N VAL A 597 -18.25 -4.44 8.48
CA VAL A 597 -19.02 -3.56 9.36
C VAL A 597 -18.07 -2.87 10.33
N ASP A 598 -18.23 -1.57 10.49
CA ASP A 598 -17.52 -0.81 11.50
C ASP A 598 -17.91 -1.32 12.91
N THR A 599 -16.91 -1.76 13.67
CA THR A 599 -17.12 -2.32 15.02
C THR A 599 -17.65 -1.30 16.02
N ASP A 600 -17.42 0.00 15.75
CA ASP A 600 -17.86 1.10 16.60
C ASP A 600 -19.29 1.57 16.25
N ASP A 601 -19.89 1.02 15.18
CA ASP A 601 -21.29 1.31 14.82
C ASP A 601 -22.23 0.76 15.90
N PRO A 602 -23.20 1.56 16.38
CA PRO A 602 -24.15 1.13 17.44
C PRO A 602 -24.98 -0.09 17.06
N ALA A 603 -25.09 -0.44 15.78
CA ALA A 603 -25.81 -1.59 15.27
C ALA A 603 -24.91 -2.79 14.94
N ALA A 604 -23.59 -2.73 15.15
CA ALA A 604 -22.63 -3.75 14.73
C ALA A 604 -23.01 -5.17 15.19
N GLY A 605 -23.43 -5.33 16.47
CA GLY A 605 -23.87 -6.62 17.01
C GLY A 605 -25.12 -7.18 16.32
N MET A 606 -26.09 -6.34 15.97
CA MET A 606 -27.29 -6.71 15.22
C MET A 606 -26.94 -7.08 13.78
N LEU A 607 -26.08 -6.29 13.12
CA LEU A 607 -25.65 -6.53 11.76
C LEU A 607 -24.93 -7.88 11.61
N ALA A 608 -24.13 -8.27 12.60
CA ALA A 608 -23.48 -9.58 12.61
C ALA A 608 -24.48 -10.73 12.59
N SER A 609 -25.66 -10.57 13.23
CA SER A 609 -26.72 -11.59 13.24
C SER A 609 -27.49 -11.68 11.92
N THR A 610 -27.48 -10.64 11.08
CA THR A 610 -28.21 -10.60 9.81
C THR A 610 -27.45 -11.21 8.63
N VAL A 611 -26.20 -11.59 8.80
CA VAL A 611 -25.33 -12.11 7.71
C VAL A 611 -25.89 -13.37 7.05
N ALA A 612 -26.55 -14.23 7.83
CA ALA A 612 -27.10 -15.50 7.36
C ALA A 612 -28.54 -15.41 6.80
N LEU A 613 -29.17 -14.24 6.84
CA LEU A 613 -30.53 -14.06 6.37
C LEU A 613 -30.54 -13.89 4.83
N ASP A 614 -31.68 -14.29 4.23
CA ASP A 614 -31.95 -13.91 2.85
C ASP A 614 -32.15 -12.38 2.74
N PRO A 615 -32.03 -11.77 1.56
CA PRO A 615 -32.05 -10.31 1.41
C PRO A 615 -33.37 -9.69 1.94
N ALA A 616 -34.54 -10.33 1.75
CA ALA A 616 -35.81 -9.82 2.24
C ALA A 616 -35.88 -9.89 3.77
N GLY A 617 -35.52 -11.04 4.35
CA GLY A 617 -35.46 -11.22 5.80
C GLY A 617 -34.45 -10.30 6.49
N ALA A 618 -33.35 -9.96 5.80
CA ALA A 618 -32.38 -8.97 6.29
C ALA A 618 -33.00 -7.57 6.37
N ILE A 619 -33.75 -7.15 5.35
CA ILE A 619 -34.46 -5.85 5.35
C ILE A 619 -35.49 -5.78 6.47
N ASP A 620 -36.32 -6.83 6.63
CA ASP A 620 -37.34 -6.87 7.68
C ASP A 620 -36.72 -6.83 9.07
N SER A 621 -35.63 -7.55 9.29
CA SER A 621 -34.87 -7.53 10.54
C SER A 621 -34.31 -6.13 10.84
N LEU A 622 -33.72 -5.47 9.84
CA LEU A 622 -33.07 -4.16 9.99
C LEU A 622 -34.08 -3.01 10.11
N ALA A 623 -35.35 -3.20 9.65
CA ALA A 623 -36.44 -2.24 9.90
C ALA A 623 -36.73 -2.03 11.39
N GLY A 624 -36.41 -3.03 12.22
CA GLY A 624 -36.53 -2.98 13.69
C GLY A 624 -35.24 -2.51 14.40
N ALA A 625 -34.22 -1.98 13.69
CA ALA A 625 -32.99 -1.56 14.29
C ALA A 625 -33.20 -0.45 15.34
N PRO A 626 -32.62 -0.56 16.55
CA PRO A 626 -32.86 0.35 17.67
C PRO A 626 -32.34 1.77 17.40
N ARG A 627 -31.41 1.91 16.50
CA ARG A 627 -30.85 3.19 16.04
C ARG A 627 -30.59 3.15 14.55
N GLU A 628 -30.90 4.26 13.90
CA GLU A 628 -30.50 4.47 12.52
C GLU A 628 -28.99 4.76 12.46
N SER A 629 -28.26 3.98 11.67
CA SER A 629 -26.82 4.14 11.47
C SER A 629 -26.45 4.03 9.99
N ILE A 630 -25.22 4.45 9.65
CA ILE A 630 -24.69 4.33 8.28
C ILE A 630 -24.66 2.86 7.88
N GLU A 631 -24.15 1.98 8.74
CA GLU A 631 -24.01 0.55 8.47
C GLU A 631 -25.37 -0.14 8.22
N VAL A 632 -26.40 0.21 9.00
CA VAL A 632 -27.77 -0.29 8.78
C VAL A 632 -28.25 0.10 7.37
N ARG A 633 -28.07 1.35 6.96
CA ARG A 633 -28.47 1.81 5.62
C ARG A 633 -27.70 1.10 4.52
N LEU A 634 -26.38 0.96 4.65
CA LEU A 634 -25.54 0.27 3.66
C LEU A 634 -25.90 -1.21 3.54
N ARG A 635 -26.25 -1.88 4.65
CA ARG A 635 -26.71 -3.27 4.63
C ARG A 635 -28.06 -3.41 3.91
N ILE A 636 -29.00 -2.48 4.15
CA ILE A 636 -30.27 -2.43 3.41
C ILE A 636 -30.00 -2.17 1.91
N VAL A 637 -29.08 -1.26 1.56
CA VAL A 637 -28.69 -1.02 0.16
C VAL A 637 -28.24 -2.32 -0.50
N ARG A 638 -27.36 -3.09 0.16
CA ARG A 638 -26.90 -4.38 -0.35
C ARG A 638 -28.04 -5.35 -0.62
N ALA A 639 -28.92 -5.52 0.36
CA ALA A 639 -30.07 -6.42 0.23
C ALA A 639 -31.02 -5.98 -0.92
N ARG A 640 -31.27 -4.66 -1.08
CA ARG A 640 -32.08 -4.12 -2.18
C ARG A 640 -31.45 -4.36 -3.55
N ILE A 641 -30.12 -4.25 -3.67
CA ILE A 641 -29.41 -4.57 -4.92
C ILE A 641 -29.59 -6.05 -5.27
N GLU A 642 -29.44 -6.95 -4.30
CA GLU A 642 -29.60 -8.40 -4.49
C GLU A 642 -31.04 -8.80 -4.88
N LEU A 643 -32.04 -8.02 -4.48
CA LEU A 643 -33.44 -8.17 -4.92
C LEU A 643 -33.73 -7.49 -6.27
N GLY A 644 -32.79 -6.78 -6.88
CA GLY A 644 -32.99 -6.01 -8.10
C GLY A 644 -33.74 -4.70 -7.93
N GLU A 645 -33.98 -4.25 -6.68
CA GLU A 645 -34.74 -3.05 -6.34
C GLU A 645 -33.87 -1.79 -6.36
N LEU A 646 -33.25 -1.49 -7.51
CA LEU A 646 -32.17 -0.49 -7.65
C LEU A 646 -32.63 0.94 -7.31
N VAL A 647 -33.90 1.31 -7.56
CA VAL A 647 -34.42 2.65 -7.21
C VAL A 647 -34.49 2.83 -5.70
N GLU A 648 -34.92 1.79 -4.99
CA GLU A 648 -34.98 1.83 -3.53
C GLU A 648 -33.58 1.76 -2.92
N ALA A 649 -32.67 0.94 -3.49
CA ALA A 649 -31.27 0.91 -3.12
C ALA A 649 -30.64 2.31 -3.19
N GLN A 650 -30.88 3.04 -4.28
CA GLN A 650 -30.39 4.41 -4.46
C GLN A 650 -30.95 5.38 -3.41
N ARG A 651 -32.23 5.25 -3.04
CA ARG A 651 -32.85 6.06 -2.01
C ARG A 651 -32.24 5.80 -0.62
N GLN A 652 -32.03 4.54 -0.28
CA GLN A 652 -31.36 4.14 0.97
C GLN A 652 -29.90 4.60 1.02
N LEU A 653 -29.18 4.57 -0.10
CA LEU A 653 -27.81 5.08 -0.20
C LEU A 653 -27.75 6.59 0.04
N GLN A 654 -28.70 7.36 -0.49
CA GLN A 654 -28.79 8.81 -0.21
C GLN A 654 -29.03 9.09 1.27
N ALA A 655 -29.89 8.29 1.93
CA ALA A 655 -30.11 8.39 3.37
C ALA A 655 -28.83 8.07 4.17
N GLY A 656 -28.09 7.02 3.77
CA GLY A 656 -26.77 6.68 4.35
C GLY A 656 -25.73 7.80 4.17
N GLN A 657 -25.65 8.40 2.97
CA GLN A 657 -24.78 9.53 2.69
C GLN A 657 -25.11 10.75 3.58
N TYR A 658 -26.39 11.06 3.78
CA TYR A 658 -26.79 12.13 4.69
C TYR A 658 -26.31 11.88 6.13
N LEU A 659 -26.42 10.62 6.60
CA LEU A 659 -25.94 10.24 7.93
C LEU A 659 -24.42 10.36 8.04
N ALA A 660 -23.66 9.96 7.00
CA ALA A 660 -22.22 10.08 6.95
C ALA A 660 -21.78 11.56 7.06
N ILE A 661 -22.39 12.44 6.27
CA ILE A 661 -22.11 13.89 6.32
C ILE A 661 -22.42 14.46 7.70
N LYS A 662 -23.56 14.08 8.30
CA LYS A 662 -23.96 14.52 9.64
C LYS A 662 -23.01 14.02 10.74
N ALA A 663 -22.41 12.84 10.55
CA ALA A 663 -21.40 12.27 11.45
C ALA A 663 -19.99 12.88 11.25
N GLY A 664 -19.79 13.77 10.28
CA GLY A 664 -18.51 14.40 10.01
C GLY A 664 -17.64 13.67 8.98
N PHE A 665 -18.21 12.70 8.24
CA PHE A 665 -17.53 11.92 7.19
C PHE A 665 -18.09 12.26 5.80
N PRO A 666 -17.80 13.46 5.23
CA PRO A 666 -18.33 13.87 3.93
C PRO A 666 -17.82 13.00 2.76
N HIS A 667 -16.71 12.32 2.94
CA HIS A 667 -16.01 11.50 1.95
C HIS A 667 -15.91 10.03 2.40
N ASP A 668 -17.02 9.40 2.71
CA ASP A 668 -17.07 7.98 3.06
C ASP A 668 -17.00 7.12 1.78
N TRP A 669 -15.88 6.42 1.55
CA TRP A 669 -15.65 5.56 0.38
C TRP A 669 -16.71 4.45 0.21
N ARG A 670 -17.38 4.03 1.29
CA ARG A 670 -18.45 3.02 1.24
C ARG A 670 -19.65 3.50 0.42
N ILE A 671 -19.93 4.81 0.45
CA ILE A 671 -21.00 5.41 -0.36
C ILE A 671 -20.67 5.27 -1.86
N ASP A 672 -19.41 5.53 -2.26
CA ASP A 672 -18.98 5.37 -3.64
C ASP A 672 -18.94 3.89 -4.06
N TRP A 673 -18.53 2.98 -3.15
CA TRP A 673 -18.59 1.55 -3.39
C TRP A 673 -20.01 1.08 -3.72
N TYR A 674 -20.98 1.38 -2.88
CA TYR A 674 -22.37 0.96 -3.09
C TYR A 674 -23.02 1.68 -4.28
N ARG A 675 -22.64 2.93 -4.58
CA ARG A 675 -23.02 3.62 -5.82
C ARG A 675 -22.53 2.83 -7.03
N GLY A 676 -21.26 2.43 -7.02
CA GLY A 676 -20.69 1.58 -8.07
C GLY A 676 -21.44 0.27 -8.27
N LEU A 677 -21.81 -0.40 -7.17
CA LEU A 677 -22.60 -1.65 -7.23
C LEU A 677 -24.00 -1.44 -7.80
N ILE A 678 -24.73 -0.38 -7.43
CA ILE A 678 -26.05 -0.04 -7.97
C ILE A 678 -25.94 0.22 -9.50
N GLU A 679 -24.94 1.00 -9.91
CA GLU A 679 -24.72 1.34 -11.32
C GLU A 679 -24.35 0.10 -12.15
N LEU A 680 -23.50 -0.77 -11.59
CA LEU A 680 -23.09 -2.02 -12.24
C LEU A 680 -24.28 -2.98 -12.39
N ALA A 681 -25.08 -3.18 -11.32
CA ALA A 681 -26.29 -3.97 -11.37
C ALA A 681 -27.31 -3.45 -12.40
N GLY A 682 -27.35 -2.12 -12.60
CA GLY A 682 -28.16 -1.46 -13.63
C GLY A 682 -27.59 -1.50 -15.05
N GLY A 683 -26.45 -2.20 -15.29
CA GLY A 683 -25.79 -2.29 -16.59
C GLY A 683 -25.07 -1.01 -17.01
N ARG A 684 -24.89 -0.03 -16.13
CA ARG A 684 -24.24 1.26 -16.39
C ARG A 684 -22.74 1.22 -16.03
N SER A 685 -22.01 0.30 -16.65
CA SER A 685 -20.60 -0.02 -16.34
C SER A 685 -19.67 1.21 -16.36
N ARG A 686 -19.92 2.22 -17.24
CA ARG A 686 -19.11 3.44 -17.28
C ARG A 686 -19.28 4.31 -16.03
N VAL A 687 -20.49 4.42 -15.50
CA VAL A 687 -20.75 5.19 -14.26
C VAL A 687 -20.22 4.43 -13.06
N ALA A 688 -20.41 3.11 -13.03
CA ALA A 688 -19.84 2.23 -12.01
C ALA A 688 -18.31 2.35 -11.95
N HIS A 689 -17.64 2.39 -13.12
CA HIS A 689 -16.18 2.55 -13.22
C HIS A 689 -15.70 3.82 -12.52
N VAL A 690 -16.36 4.95 -12.73
CA VAL A 690 -15.99 6.23 -12.06
C VAL A 690 -16.15 6.14 -10.55
N ALA A 691 -17.20 5.48 -10.06
CA ALA A 691 -17.40 5.29 -8.62
C ALA A 691 -16.31 4.38 -8.02
N PHE A 692 -15.96 3.27 -8.68
CA PHE A 692 -14.90 2.38 -8.22
C PHE A 692 -13.50 3.00 -8.33
N GLU A 693 -13.24 3.91 -9.28
CA GLU A 693 -12.01 4.70 -9.33
C GLU A 693 -11.86 5.59 -8.08
N ALA A 694 -12.94 6.21 -7.61
CA ALA A 694 -12.92 6.98 -6.37
C ALA A 694 -12.57 6.09 -5.16
N VAL A 695 -13.18 4.91 -5.07
CA VAL A 695 -12.83 3.94 -4.02
C VAL A 695 -11.37 3.48 -4.10
N TYR A 696 -10.84 3.29 -5.30
CA TYR A 696 -9.44 2.92 -5.48
C TYR A 696 -8.47 4.06 -5.15
N ASP A 697 -8.88 5.31 -5.34
CA ASP A 697 -8.10 6.49 -4.88
C ASP A 697 -8.02 6.55 -3.35
N ASP A 698 -9.11 6.18 -2.67
CA ASP A 698 -9.18 6.15 -1.20
C ASP A 698 -8.52 4.90 -0.61
N LEU A 699 -8.65 3.74 -1.26
CA LEU A 699 -8.17 2.44 -0.76
C LEU A 699 -7.19 1.77 -1.75
N PRO A 700 -6.01 2.37 -1.99
CA PRO A 700 -5.07 1.89 -3.00
C PRO A 700 -4.42 0.53 -2.67
N GLY A 701 -4.39 0.12 -1.41
CA GLY A 701 -3.89 -1.18 -0.97
C GLY A 701 -4.87 -2.33 -1.16
N GLU A 702 -6.17 -2.06 -1.34
CA GLU A 702 -7.22 -3.08 -1.39
C GLU A 702 -7.35 -3.74 -2.76
N ILE A 703 -7.70 -5.03 -2.75
CA ILE A 703 -7.92 -5.82 -3.98
C ILE A 703 -9.34 -5.58 -4.52
N ALA A 704 -10.33 -5.41 -3.65
CA ALA A 704 -11.74 -5.29 -4.02
C ALA A 704 -12.02 -4.19 -5.06
N PRO A 705 -11.57 -2.93 -4.90
CA PRO A 705 -11.82 -1.89 -5.90
C PRO A 705 -11.14 -2.19 -7.24
N LYS A 706 -9.99 -2.87 -7.25
CA LYS A 706 -9.31 -3.28 -8.49
C LYS A 706 -10.08 -4.36 -9.24
N LEU A 707 -10.67 -5.33 -8.53
CA LEU A 707 -11.54 -6.33 -9.14
C LEU A 707 -12.80 -5.69 -9.73
N ALA A 708 -13.43 -4.75 -9.00
CA ALA A 708 -14.61 -4.02 -9.49
C ALA A 708 -14.30 -3.14 -10.71
N LEU A 709 -13.12 -2.50 -10.72
CA LEU A 709 -12.60 -1.76 -11.87
C LEU A 709 -12.36 -2.66 -13.09
N ALA A 710 -11.81 -3.86 -12.87
CA ALA A 710 -11.61 -4.83 -13.94
C ALA A 710 -12.93 -5.20 -14.63
N VAL A 711 -13.97 -5.54 -13.83
CA VAL A 711 -15.30 -5.89 -14.33
C VAL A 711 -15.95 -4.71 -15.05
N SER A 712 -15.91 -3.52 -14.47
CA SER A 712 -16.53 -2.34 -15.07
C SER A 712 -15.82 -1.91 -16.37
N ALA A 713 -14.49 -2.04 -16.46
CA ALA A 713 -13.72 -1.82 -17.68
C ALA A 713 -14.09 -2.85 -18.77
N GLU A 714 -14.21 -4.14 -18.42
CA GLU A 714 -14.68 -5.20 -19.31
C GLU A 714 -16.08 -4.87 -19.84
N GLY A 715 -17.00 -4.41 -18.98
CA GLY A 715 -18.36 -4.01 -19.35
C GLY A 715 -18.44 -2.77 -20.25
N VAL A 716 -17.42 -1.90 -20.25
CA VAL A 716 -17.31 -0.75 -21.17
C VAL A 716 -16.65 -1.15 -22.50
N GLY A 717 -15.99 -2.32 -22.57
CA GLY A 717 -15.20 -2.79 -23.70
C GLY A 717 -13.75 -2.31 -23.68
N ASP A 718 -13.29 -1.72 -22.58
CA ASP A 718 -11.87 -1.43 -22.38
C ASP A 718 -11.14 -2.72 -21.91
N TYR A 719 -10.86 -3.57 -22.87
CA TYR A 719 -10.19 -4.85 -22.60
C TYR A 719 -8.73 -4.69 -22.11
N PHE A 720 -8.06 -3.58 -22.44
CA PHE A 720 -6.70 -3.34 -21.94
C PHE A 720 -6.72 -2.93 -20.46
N GLY A 721 -7.59 -2.01 -20.09
CA GLY A 721 -7.80 -1.63 -18.70
C GLY A 721 -8.26 -2.82 -17.85
N ALA A 722 -9.24 -3.58 -18.36
CA ALA A 722 -9.75 -4.78 -17.70
C ALA A 722 -8.65 -5.82 -17.47
N ALA A 723 -7.85 -6.15 -18.51
CA ALA A 723 -6.75 -7.10 -18.39
C ALA A 723 -5.73 -6.66 -17.32
N ARG A 724 -5.35 -5.37 -17.33
CA ARG A 724 -4.41 -4.81 -16.34
C ARG A 724 -4.91 -5.01 -14.92
N TYR A 725 -6.18 -4.69 -14.62
CA TYR A 725 -6.73 -4.81 -13.28
C TYR A 725 -6.94 -6.28 -12.89
N TYR A 726 -7.49 -7.13 -13.76
CA TYR A 726 -7.61 -8.57 -13.49
C TYR A 726 -6.25 -9.23 -13.25
N GLU A 727 -5.23 -8.91 -14.06
CA GLU A 727 -3.88 -9.44 -13.90
C GLU A 727 -3.27 -9.00 -12.56
N LEU A 728 -3.46 -7.75 -12.17
CA LEU A 728 -3.00 -7.20 -10.91
C LEU A 728 -3.59 -7.96 -9.73
N VAL A 729 -4.90 -8.15 -9.71
CA VAL A 729 -5.61 -8.95 -8.70
C VAL A 729 -5.09 -10.39 -8.69
N TRP A 730 -5.06 -11.05 -9.84
CA TRP A 730 -4.68 -12.46 -9.97
C TRP A 730 -3.22 -12.74 -9.59
N ARG A 731 -2.31 -11.84 -9.92
CA ARG A 731 -0.89 -11.96 -9.51
C ARG A 731 -0.70 -11.73 -8.03
N THR A 732 -1.48 -10.84 -7.44
CA THR A 732 -1.37 -10.51 -6.01
C THR A 732 -1.97 -11.62 -5.14
N ASP A 733 -3.17 -12.09 -5.47
CA ASP A 733 -3.88 -13.11 -4.69
C ASP A 733 -4.66 -14.10 -5.59
N ARG A 734 -4.20 -15.35 -5.60
CA ARG A 734 -4.81 -16.45 -6.36
C ARG A 734 -6.12 -16.99 -5.76
N SER A 735 -6.58 -16.44 -4.64
CA SER A 735 -7.90 -16.77 -4.08
C SER A 735 -9.04 -16.08 -4.84
N TYR A 736 -8.77 -14.96 -5.50
CA TYR A 736 -9.74 -14.25 -6.35
C TYR A 736 -9.89 -14.93 -7.72
N VAL A 737 -10.60 -16.05 -7.74
CA VAL A 737 -10.72 -16.90 -8.94
C VAL A 737 -11.53 -16.22 -10.04
N SER A 738 -12.50 -15.35 -9.71
CA SER A 738 -13.23 -14.52 -10.70
C SER A 738 -12.28 -13.68 -11.55
N ALA A 739 -11.15 -13.21 -10.98
CA ALA A 739 -10.14 -12.50 -11.74
C ALA A 739 -9.46 -13.38 -12.80
N ALA A 740 -9.25 -14.68 -12.52
CA ALA A 740 -8.68 -15.60 -13.49
C ALA A 740 -9.63 -15.83 -14.68
N PHE A 741 -10.93 -16.04 -14.40
CA PHE A 741 -11.93 -16.21 -15.46
C PHE A 741 -12.16 -14.92 -16.25
N GLY A 742 -12.21 -13.76 -15.57
CA GLY A 742 -12.27 -12.44 -16.21
C GLY A 742 -11.08 -12.19 -17.13
N LEU A 743 -9.86 -12.44 -16.64
CA LEU A 743 -8.64 -12.28 -17.42
C LEU A 743 -8.63 -13.21 -18.65
N ALA A 744 -9.09 -14.46 -18.50
CA ALA A 744 -9.21 -15.39 -19.61
C ALA A 744 -10.24 -14.91 -20.65
N ARG A 745 -11.42 -14.39 -20.25
CA ARG A 745 -12.41 -13.78 -21.16
C ARG A 745 -11.81 -12.62 -21.95
N VAL A 746 -11.14 -11.70 -21.24
CA VAL A 746 -10.53 -10.52 -21.85
C VAL A 746 -9.42 -10.92 -22.83
N TYR A 747 -8.56 -11.87 -22.49
CA TYR A 747 -7.54 -12.38 -23.41
C TYR A 747 -8.14 -13.05 -24.63
N LEU A 748 -9.25 -13.78 -24.48
CA LEU A 748 -9.97 -14.35 -25.64
C LEU A 748 -10.56 -13.24 -26.52
N ALA A 749 -11.14 -12.19 -25.94
CA ALA A 749 -11.64 -11.04 -26.69
C ALA A 749 -10.52 -10.30 -27.46
N GLN A 750 -9.29 -10.30 -26.92
CA GLN A 750 -8.10 -9.75 -27.56
C GLN A 750 -7.42 -10.73 -28.56
N GLY A 751 -7.91 -11.98 -28.70
CA GLY A 751 -7.28 -13.02 -29.51
C GLY A 751 -6.05 -13.69 -28.87
N ALA A 752 -5.71 -13.36 -27.63
CA ALA A 752 -4.56 -13.91 -26.88
C ALA A 752 -4.87 -15.28 -26.24
N ARG A 753 -5.21 -16.28 -27.09
CA ARG A 753 -5.63 -17.65 -26.69
C ARG A 753 -4.66 -18.33 -25.74
N ALA A 754 -3.36 -18.25 -26.02
CA ALA A 754 -2.34 -18.91 -25.20
C ALA A 754 -2.33 -18.37 -23.77
N SER A 755 -2.42 -17.04 -23.61
CA SER A 755 -2.47 -16.38 -22.30
C SER A 755 -3.75 -16.73 -21.53
N ALA A 756 -4.89 -16.83 -22.21
CA ALA A 756 -6.14 -17.29 -21.58
C ALA A 756 -6.03 -18.71 -21.01
N ILE A 757 -5.41 -19.62 -21.76
CA ILE A 757 -5.14 -21.00 -21.32
C ILE A 757 -4.21 -21.01 -20.10
N GLU A 758 -3.10 -20.29 -20.14
CA GLU A 758 -2.10 -20.22 -19.07
C GLU A 758 -2.73 -19.76 -17.74
N VAL A 759 -3.55 -18.72 -17.79
CA VAL A 759 -4.24 -18.18 -16.59
C VAL A 759 -5.17 -19.22 -15.97
N LEU A 760 -5.99 -19.92 -16.79
CA LEU A 760 -6.92 -20.94 -16.30
C LEU A 760 -6.18 -22.17 -15.76
N GLU A 761 -5.09 -22.58 -16.39
CA GLU A 761 -4.23 -23.67 -15.92
C GLU A 761 -3.54 -23.35 -14.60
N ALA A 762 -3.28 -22.07 -14.33
CA ALA A 762 -2.67 -21.59 -13.08
C ALA A 762 -3.64 -21.53 -11.89
N VAL A 763 -4.94 -21.85 -12.07
CA VAL A 763 -5.89 -21.94 -10.94
C VAL A 763 -5.47 -23.09 -10.03
N PRO A 764 -5.31 -22.85 -8.70
CA PRO A 764 -4.79 -23.88 -7.78
C PRO A 764 -5.70 -25.10 -7.68
N ALA A 765 -5.12 -26.29 -7.58
CA ALA A 765 -5.87 -27.54 -7.40
C ALA A 765 -6.70 -27.60 -6.08
N SER A 766 -6.37 -26.73 -5.12
CA SER A 766 -7.14 -26.55 -3.88
C SER A 766 -8.41 -25.71 -4.05
N SER A 767 -8.58 -25.02 -5.20
CA SER A 767 -9.77 -24.23 -5.48
C SER A 767 -10.95 -25.14 -5.84
N THR A 768 -12.15 -24.81 -5.34
CA THR A 768 -13.41 -25.45 -5.73
C THR A 768 -13.69 -25.31 -7.22
N HIS A 769 -13.17 -24.26 -7.86
CA HIS A 769 -13.32 -23.97 -9.30
C HIS A 769 -12.20 -24.51 -10.18
N TYR A 770 -11.28 -25.32 -9.60
CA TYR A 770 -10.19 -25.93 -10.37
C TYR A 770 -10.70 -26.73 -11.57
N VAL A 771 -11.70 -27.60 -11.35
CA VAL A 771 -12.28 -28.42 -12.42
C VAL A 771 -12.90 -27.55 -13.53
N ALA A 772 -13.64 -26.50 -13.15
CA ALA A 772 -14.25 -25.58 -14.12
C ALA A 772 -13.16 -24.84 -14.96
N ALA A 773 -12.09 -24.40 -14.31
CA ALA A 773 -10.96 -23.75 -15.00
C ALA A 773 -10.25 -24.70 -15.99
N GLN A 774 -10.01 -25.96 -15.59
CA GLN A 774 -9.39 -26.97 -16.47
C GLN A 774 -10.31 -27.34 -17.64
N VAL A 775 -11.62 -27.45 -17.40
CA VAL A 775 -12.61 -27.68 -18.48
C VAL A 775 -12.62 -26.51 -19.46
N ALA A 776 -12.61 -25.27 -18.96
CA ALA A 776 -12.54 -24.08 -19.81
C ALA A 776 -11.23 -24.05 -20.64
N ALA A 777 -10.08 -24.37 -20.04
CA ALA A 777 -8.81 -24.47 -20.74
C ALA A 777 -8.82 -25.55 -21.84
N ILE A 778 -9.42 -26.72 -21.59
CA ILE A 778 -9.60 -27.79 -22.58
C ILE A 778 -10.49 -27.26 -23.74
N LYS A 779 -11.63 -26.63 -23.45
CA LYS A 779 -12.52 -26.07 -24.48
C LYS A 779 -11.84 -25.03 -25.33
N ILE A 780 -11.01 -24.16 -24.73
CA ILE A 780 -10.25 -23.17 -25.50
C ILE A 780 -9.22 -23.88 -26.41
N LYS A 781 -8.53 -24.94 -25.93
CA LYS A 781 -7.57 -25.70 -26.71
C LYS A 781 -8.18 -26.45 -27.90
N THR A 782 -9.43 -26.86 -27.79
CA THR A 782 -10.11 -27.66 -28.81
C THR A 782 -10.95 -26.85 -29.79
N ARG A 783 -11.25 -25.58 -29.49
CA ARG A 783 -12.07 -24.73 -30.36
C ARG A 783 -11.22 -23.86 -31.31
N ILE A 784 -11.66 -23.76 -32.53
CA ILE A 784 -11.07 -22.92 -33.58
C ILE A 784 -11.65 -21.51 -33.38
N ASN A 785 -10.80 -20.51 -33.05
CA ASN A 785 -11.24 -19.10 -33.07
C ASN A 785 -11.32 -18.60 -34.51
N GLY A 786 -12.53 -18.60 -35.09
CA GLY A 786 -12.78 -18.25 -36.47
C GLY A 786 -13.08 -16.76 -36.78
N GLY A 787 -12.78 -15.81 -35.88
CA GLY A 787 -13.19 -14.42 -35.99
C GLY A 787 -12.09 -13.37 -36.25
N GLY A 788 -10.84 -13.74 -36.31
CA GLY A 788 -9.71 -12.84 -36.54
C GLY A 788 -9.19 -12.94 -37.99
N LYS A 789 -8.35 -11.97 -38.42
CA LYS A 789 -7.66 -11.99 -39.73
C LYS A 789 -6.80 -13.24 -39.96
N ASP A 790 -6.36 -13.89 -38.84
CA ASP A 790 -5.63 -15.16 -38.83
C ASP A 790 -6.31 -16.11 -37.83
N PRO A 791 -7.15 -17.08 -38.29
CA PRO A 791 -7.74 -18.09 -37.41
C PRO A 791 -6.63 -18.94 -36.79
N VAL A 792 -6.48 -18.89 -35.45
CA VAL A 792 -5.52 -19.76 -34.74
C VAL A 792 -6.03 -21.19 -34.89
N GLN A 793 -5.34 -21.98 -35.68
CA GLN A 793 -5.66 -23.40 -35.87
C GLN A 793 -5.27 -24.18 -34.61
N VAL A 794 -6.12 -25.12 -34.23
CA VAL A 794 -5.82 -26.14 -33.21
C VAL A 794 -4.58 -26.92 -33.63
N SER A 795 -3.62 -27.08 -32.75
CA SER A 795 -2.43 -27.91 -33.04
C SER A 795 -2.59 -29.33 -32.50
N GLU A 796 -1.84 -30.30 -33.05
CA GLU A 796 -1.75 -31.68 -32.52
C GLU A 796 -1.39 -31.65 -31.02
N ARG A 797 -0.44 -30.79 -30.64
CA ARG A 797 -0.03 -30.63 -29.25
C ARG A 797 -1.19 -30.20 -28.34
N ASP A 798 -2.06 -29.29 -28.80
CA ASP A 798 -3.24 -28.84 -28.03
C ASP A 798 -4.21 -30.00 -27.81
N LEU A 799 -4.42 -30.87 -28.84
CA LEU A 799 -5.32 -32.01 -28.75
C LEU A 799 -4.79 -33.09 -27.80
N VAL A 800 -3.49 -33.40 -27.87
CA VAL A 800 -2.85 -34.35 -26.96
C VAL A 800 -2.82 -33.85 -25.51
N ASP A 801 -2.54 -32.57 -25.31
CA ASP A 801 -2.56 -31.95 -23.96
C ASP A 801 -3.99 -31.94 -23.41
N ALA A 802 -4.98 -31.57 -24.21
CA ALA A 802 -6.41 -31.59 -23.83
C ALA A 802 -6.85 -33.00 -23.41
N SER A 803 -6.44 -34.04 -24.17
CA SER A 803 -6.66 -35.47 -23.86
C SER A 803 -6.07 -35.83 -22.50
N THR A 804 -4.78 -35.52 -22.32
CA THR A 804 -4.05 -35.88 -21.09
C THR A 804 -4.65 -35.21 -19.85
N ARG A 805 -5.10 -33.94 -19.98
CA ARG A 805 -5.75 -33.20 -18.91
C ARG A 805 -7.12 -33.80 -18.58
N LEU A 806 -7.94 -34.05 -19.61
CA LEU A 806 -9.26 -34.63 -19.42
C LEU A 806 -9.22 -36.01 -18.70
N GLU A 807 -8.22 -36.83 -19.00
CA GLU A 807 -8.01 -38.12 -18.35
C GLU A 807 -7.75 -37.98 -16.84
N ARG A 808 -7.08 -36.92 -16.42
CA ARG A 808 -6.74 -36.62 -15.01
C ARG A 808 -7.86 -35.99 -14.21
N LEU A 809 -8.84 -35.36 -14.88
CA LEU A 809 -9.95 -34.69 -14.20
C LEU A 809 -10.95 -35.68 -13.63
N GLN A 810 -11.44 -35.37 -12.43
CA GLN A 810 -12.56 -36.12 -11.83
C GLN A 810 -13.88 -35.45 -12.25
N LEU A 811 -14.52 -36.02 -13.26
CA LEU A 811 -15.81 -35.58 -13.79
C LEU A 811 -16.83 -36.71 -13.67
N ASP A 812 -18.10 -36.35 -13.54
CA ASP A 812 -19.19 -37.32 -13.71
C ASP A 812 -19.20 -37.90 -15.13
N ALA A 813 -19.92 -39.03 -15.30
CA ALA A 813 -19.91 -39.77 -16.57
C ALA A 813 -20.46 -38.92 -17.74
N GLU A 814 -21.46 -38.11 -17.51
CA GLU A 814 -22.07 -37.28 -18.56
C GLU A 814 -21.13 -36.17 -19.02
N ARG A 815 -20.63 -35.35 -18.06
CA ARG A 815 -19.69 -34.26 -18.33
C ARG A 815 -18.40 -34.77 -18.97
N ARG A 816 -17.86 -35.86 -18.47
CA ARG A 816 -16.65 -36.51 -19.06
C ARG A 816 -16.90 -36.92 -20.50
N THR A 817 -18.05 -37.61 -20.78
CA THR A 817 -18.33 -38.12 -22.12
C THR A 817 -18.62 -36.96 -23.08
N ARG A 818 -19.33 -35.93 -22.63
CA ARG A 818 -19.62 -34.74 -23.44
C ARG A 818 -18.30 -34.00 -23.83
N LEU A 819 -17.43 -33.75 -22.88
CA LEU A 819 -16.13 -33.11 -23.16
C LEU A 819 -15.20 -34.01 -23.99
N SER A 820 -15.27 -35.34 -23.81
CA SER A 820 -14.56 -36.30 -24.68
C SER A 820 -15.04 -36.25 -26.12
N ALA A 821 -16.35 -36.10 -26.35
CA ALA A 821 -16.90 -35.90 -27.70
C ALA A 821 -16.38 -34.59 -28.32
N GLU A 822 -16.43 -33.44 -27.59
CA GLU A 822 -15.90 -32.17 -28.05
C GLU A 822 -14.41 -32.23 -28.45
N VAL A 823 -13.58 -32.89 -27.63
CA VAL A 823 -12.13 -33.11 -27.94
C VAL A 823 -11.93 -33.99 -29.18
N LEU A 824 -12.71 -35.07 -29.34
CA LEU A 824 -12.62 -35.96 -30.51
C LEU A 824 -13.19 -35.29 -31.78
N GLU A 825 -14.24 -34.45 -31.67
CA GLU A 825 -14.74 -33.65 -32.78
C GLU A 825 -13.69 -32.67 -33.28
N ALA A 826 -13.00 -31.98 -32.34
CA ALA A 826 -11.90 -31.08 -32.67
C ALA A 826 -10.74 -31.83 -33.34
N ALA A 827 -10.39 -33.02 -32.86
CA ALA A 827 -9.35 -33.86 -33.46
C ALA A 827 -9.73 -34.33 -34.87
N HIS A 828 -11.00 -34.74 -35.06
CA HIS A 828 -11.51 -35.13 -36.37
C HIS A 828 -11.56 -33.93 -37.34
N GLY A 829 -12.01 -32.74 -36.91
CA GLY A 829 -11.97 -31.50 -37.69
C GLY A 829 -10.53 -31.08 -38.06
N TRP A 830 -9.58 -31.23 -37.13
CA TRP A 830 -8.16 -30.98 -37.38
C TRP A 830 -7.58 -31.87 -38.47
N LEU A 831 -7.91 -33.18 -38.43
CA LEU A 831 -7.45 -34.14 -39.40
C LEU A 831 -8.07 -33.85 -40.79
N ASN A 832 -9.37 -33.48 -40.85
CA ASN A 832 -10.08 -33.13 -42.10
C ASN A 832 -9.51 -31.87 -42.76
N SER A 833 -8.82 -30.99 -42.01
CA SER A 833 -8.11 -29.81 -42.53
C SER A 833 -6.75 -30.17 -43.17
N GLN A 834 -6.55 -31.42 -43.58
CA GLN A 834 -5.36 -31.97 -44.25
C GLN A 834 -4.06 -31.94 -43.40
N ASN A 835 -4.18 -31.82 -42.10
CA ASN A 835 -3.04 -31.93 -41.20
C ASN A 835 -2.53 -33.40 -41.14
N ARG A 836 -1.22 -33.54 -40.96
CA ARG A 836 -0.60 -34.86 -40.86
C ARG A 836 -0.24 -35.16 -39.41
N PRO A 837 -0.81 -36.21 -38.81
CA PRO A 837 -0.50 -36.56 -37.43
C PRO A 837 0.90 -37.16 -37.31
N THR A 838 1.53 -36.97 -36.16
CA THR A 838 2.76 -37.67 -35.80
C THR A 838 2.47 -39.17 -35.66
N PRO A 839 3.34 -40.05 -36.20
CA PRO A 839 3.15 -41.50 -36.08
C PRO A 839 2.97 -41.93 -34.61
N GLY A 840 1.86 -42.63 -34.33
CA GLY A 840 1.54 -43.12 -32.96
C GLY A 840 0.86 -42.11 -32.04
N ALA A 841 0.55 -40.89 -32.50
CA ALA A 841 -0.23 -39.89 -31.71
C ALA A 841 -1.62 -40.45 -31.41
N LYS A 842 -2.07 -40.25 -30.16
CA LYS A 842 -3.39 -40.68 -29.68
C LYS A 842 -4.08 -39.55 -28.94
N VAL A 843 -5.41 -39.49 -29.07
CA VAL A 843 -6.30 -38.57 -28.36
C VAL A 843 -7.40 -39.39 -27.70
N LEU A 844 -7.50 -39.38 -26.37
CA LEU A 844 -8.44 -40.15 -25.58
C LEU A 844 -8.42 -41.66 -25.92
N GLY A 845 -7.21 -42.19 -26.10
CA GLY A 845 -6.96 -43.60 -26.44
C GLY A 845 -7.24 -43.97 -27.92
N CYS A 846 -7.82 -43.07 -28.74
CA CYS A 846 -8.01 -43.24 -30.17
C CYS A 846 -6.76 -42.84 -30.93
N ALA A 847 -6.34 -43.61 -31.94
CA ALA A 847 -5.30 -43.17 -32.88
C ALA A 847 -5.80 -41.89 -33.59
N LEU A 848 -4.85 -41.01 -33.94
CA LEU A 848 -5.20 -39.73 -34.62
C LEU A 848 -5.36 -40.04 -36.14
N ASP A 849 -6.30 -40.94 -36.48
CA ASP A 849 -6.75 -41.25 -37.81
C ASP A 849 -8.29 -41.19 -37.93
N GLU A 850 -8.81 -41.02 -39.16
CA GLU A 850 -10.25 -40.82 -39.39
C GLU A 850 -11.11 -41.96 -38.80
N ARG A 851 -10.66 -43.21 -38.97
CA ARG A 851 -11.45 -44.38 -38.58
C ARG A 851 -11.58 -44.47 -37.07
N ASP A 852 -10.46 -44.37 -36.36
CA ASP A 852 -10.42 -44.55 -34.91
C ASP A 852 -11.13 -43.36 -34.18
N LEU A 853 -10.94 -42.14 -34.68
CA LEU A 853 -11.63 -40.97 -34.16
C LEU A 853 -13.15 -41.06 -34.31
N ARG A 854 -13.63 -41.49 -35.48
CA ARG A 854 -15.08 -41.68 -35.75
C ARG A 854 -15.67 -42.80 -34.89
N PHE A 855 -14.95 -43.90 -34.62
CA PHE A 855 -15.38 -44.93 -33.65
C PHE A 855 -15.38 -44.40 -32.22
N GLY A 856 -14.44 -43.53 -31.85
CA GLY A 856 -14.40 -42.82 -30.57
C GLY A 856 -15.63 -41.98 -30.37
N LEU A 857 -15.96 -41.15 -31.37
CA LEU A 857 -17.15 -40.27 -31.39
C LEU A 857 -18.46 -41.08 -31.30
N GLU A 858 -18.57 -42.14 -32.08
CA GLU A 858 -19.74 -43.05 -32.02
C GLU A 858 -19.94 -43.58 -30.59
N ARG A 859 -18.88 -44.02 -29.94
CA ARG A 859 -18.95 -44.51 -28.55
C ARG A 859 -19.42 -43.43 -27.59
N CYS A 860 -18.91 -42.19 -27.74
CA CYS A 860 -19.31 -41.07 -26.92
C CYS A 860 -20.80 -40.73 -27.10
N TYR A 861 -21.28 -40.57 -28.36
CA TYR A 861 -22.69 -40.24 -28.59
C TYR A 861 -23.63 -41.34 -28.13
N ARG A 862 -23.29 -42.62 -28.28
CA ARG A 862 -24.08 -43.73 -27.75
C ARG A 862 -24.12 -43.75 -26.23
N THR A 863 -23.03 -43.38 -25.58
CA THR A 863 -22.99 -43.27 -24.12
C THR A 863 -23.85 -42.07 -23.65
N LEU A 864 -23.74 -40.92 -24.30
CA LEU A 864 -24.59 -39.74 -24.01
C LEU A 864 -26.07 -40.04 -24.25
N ALA A 865 -26.42 -40.79 -25.34
CA ALA A 865 -27.79 -41.22 -25.61
C ALA A 865 -28.37 -42.09 -24.49
N ARG A 866 -27.53 -42.91 -23.82
CA ARG A 866 -27.97 -43.69 -22.66
C ARG A 866 -28.18 -42.89 -21.40
N LEU A 867 -27.46 -41.74 -21.27
CA LEU A 867 -27.52 -40.84 -20.16
C LEU A 867 -28.58 -39.74 -20.33
N ALA A 868 -29.09 -39.56 -21.58
CA ALA A 868 -30.02 -38.52 -21.92
C ALA A 868 -31.36 -38.60 -21.12
N GLY A 869 -31.79 -37.49 -20.54
CA GLY A 869 -32.99 -37.40 -19.72
C GLY A 869 -34.32 -37.39 -20.51
N THR A 870 -34.27 -37.00 -21.82
CA THR A 870 -35.43 -36.93 -22.71
C THR A 870 -35.30 -37.87 -23.91
N VAL A 871 -36.46 -38.28 -24.47
CA VAL A 871 -36.51 -39.15 -25.65
C VAL A 871 -35.95 -38.43 -26.85
N ASP A 872 -36.24 -37.15 -27.04
CA ASP A 872 -35.79 -36.37 -28.20
C ASP A 872 -34.27 -36.23 -28.23
N GLN A 873 -33.66 -35.86 -27.08
CA GLN A 873 -32.20 -35.84 -26.94
C GLN A 873 -31.56 -37.19 -27.24
N ARG A 874 -32.20 -38.28 -26.77
CA ARG A 874 -31.70 -39.66 -27.05
C ARG A 874 -31.73 -39.95 -28.54
N VAL A 875 -32.78 -39.61 -29.26
CA VAL A 875 -32.91 -39.84 -30.71
C VAL A 875 -31.87 -39.03 -31.45
N GLU A 876 -31.72 -37.74 -31.12
CA GLU A 876 -30.71 -36.87 -31.74
C GLU A 876 -29.28 -37.42 -31.58
N LEU A 877 -28.92 -37.88 -30.37
CA LEU A 877 -27.60 -38.44 -30.08
C LEU A 877 -27.36 -39.78 -30.79
N VAL A 878 -28.41 -40.62 -30.93
CA VAL A 878 -28.33 -41.88 -31.72
C VAL A 878 -28.16 -41.57 -33.20
N ASP A 879 -28.85 -40.57 -33.72
CA ASP A 879 -28.68 -40.16 -35.12
C ASP A 879 -27.28 -39.57 -35.41
N LYS A 880 -26.75 -38.75 -34.49
CA LYS A 880 -25.34 -38.31 -34.54
C LYS A 880 -24.37 -39.49 -34.52
N ALA A 881 -24.59 -40.50 -33.63
CA ALA A 881 -23.78 -41.68 -33.57
C ALA A 881 -23.81 -42.48 -34.87
N ASN A 882 -24.99 -42.66 -35.49
CA ASN A 882 -25.15 -43.37 -36.76
C ASN A 882 -24.52 -42.60 -37.95
N ALA A 883 -24.62 -41.26 -37.97
CA ALA A 883 -24.04 -40.43 -39.02
C ALA A 883 -22.50 -40.46 -38.99
N ILE A 884 -21.90 -40.47 -37.80
CA ILE A 884 -20.43 -40.45 -37.64
C ILE A 884 -19.80 -41.81 -37.86
N ARG A 885 -20.54 -42.90 -37.64
CA ARG A 885 -20.00 -44.26 -37.72
C ARG A 885 -19.31 -44.56 -39.06
N PRO A 886 -18.07 -45.09 -39.05
CA PRO A 886 -17.41 -45.50 -40.30
C PRO A 886 -18.22 -46.60 -41.00
N ARG A 887 -18.36 -46.54 -42.31
CA ARG A 887 -18.91 -47.64 -43.11
C ARG A 887 -17.89 -48.75 -43.19
N THR A 888 -18.20 -49.93 -42.65
CA THR A 888 -17.39 -51.12 -42.69
C THR A 888 -18.01 -52.08 -43.68
N LEU A 889 -17.18 -52.78 -44.44
CA LEU A 889 -17.60 -53.77 -45.43
C LEU A 889 -18.08 -55.07 -44.80
N THR A 890 -17.94 -55.21 -43.45
CA THR A 890 -18.40 -56.37 -42.66
C THR A 890 -19.17 -55.94 -41.44
#